data_ca5b250ae74234a3ce31f6f7d87ed7ab
#
_entry.id   ca5b250ae74234a3ce31f6f7d87ed7ab
#
_cell.length_a   1.000
_cell.length_b   1.000
_cell.length_c   1.000
_cell.angle_alpha   90.00
_cell.angle_beta   90.00
_cell.angle_gamma   90.00
#
_symmetry.space_group_name_H-M   'P 1'
#
loop_
_entity.id
_entity.type
_entity.pdbx_description
1 polymer ?
#
loop_
_entity_poly.entity_id
_entity_poly.type
_entity_poly.pdbx_seq_one_letter_code
_entity_poly.pdbx_strand_id
1 'polypeptide(L)'
;MRHPSKLIFWLAVSLLPLSVHAQSANAAKDPPTKVEKAAEVLSNARKLYSEEGPKVALPEFEKALTLFRSEGDRLGEAITLGLIGNCYKKFGDFPKALDFLQRALALKRELGDRSEEGKTLSHLGLLYWEMGQYPPAIEHFNKAVALGAQLQDRILEASSRNNLGLVYDELGEYRKSLEEYNHALELYRGTGFERGISDTIGNIGGKHLLLGEYGEALRYYQQALEIDERANLKPGMSLDLQNIALCYVGMGRLPEALETFDRSIKLANEAGLKKEAADSQKGKGSALVQLGKYTEALNQYRLALGVYETAGLKQQLIEGLSDLGNLELRLGDAASAEKEFRRALEISRAINHPRGVITNLIALGDLEWRRKRYTEAGALYREALARANAAGDQGSAAAAGIQLALTERSLGHLDSAAHEAQNAADIGRATQARPIEGEALYALGEIARSGGHSEVALKHFAAAEEIATATSNPELSWRIDFGRGQTLEVLNQNEAALAAYRSAIKIIEQVRNELREERFRAGYIEDKYQVYVALVELLMKLGRAEEAFLVAEKLRARSYLDLLSRGQTPIRNPEQRQTETALRNRLRQLQQNIDTETAKPIPDQKRQVVDLFSSELAEAERNYENFVDDLRSSEPGYAAARSLKAATGREVEAKLGPGTALMEYVLAENSLSIFVLRADGLRAMTVPIDAVNLRTRVELLRSLMVRQHTEEWKLPAEKLYRVLIAPVEDAGWLRGIERLYLVPHAILHYVPFAALRQTVNGRENLLVDKFVLGYLPAAAALLDGSSLTGNSDSILALAPANARLRFTQQESRSISTFFPRQHTLLLGARATESSFKNLAGQYDVIHLATHGYFNKLNPLLSGVLLEPDDQNDGRLEVHEIFELQLHAQLVTLSACDTALGSGYFAEVPAGDDIVGLTRAFLFAGSPSVLATLWEVNDLSAVGTMHSFYGQLGKRDKASALAKVQREMHMHGRYRHPYYWAAFVMVGRMN
;
A
#
# COMPACT_ATOMS: atom_id res chain seq x y z
N MET A 1 11.39 -3.04 -7.85
CA MET A 1 10.78 -3.40 -9.13
C MET A 1 10.91 -4.89 -9.33
N ARG A 2 9.81 -5.58 -9.18
CA ARG A 2 9.75 -7.00 -9.50
C ARG A 2 9.42 -7.13 -10.97
N HIS A 3 10.12 -8.01 -11.66
CA HIS A 3 9.99 -8.25 -13.09
C HIS A 3 8.55 -8.17 -13.61
N PRO A 4 8.29 -7.38 -14.66
CA PRO A 4 7.03 -7.45 -15.42
C PRO A 4 6.92 -8.72 -16.26
N SER A 5 7.87 -9.61 -16.17
CA SER A 5 8.03 -10.74 -17.07
C SER A 5 7.48 -12.03 -16.47
N LYS A 6 6.18 -12.05 -16.18
CA LYS A 6 5.46 -13.30 -16.30
C LYS A 6 4.60 -13.23 -17.54
N LEU A 7 5.27 -13.29 -18.67
CA LEU A 7 4.71 -13.69 -19.95
C LEU A 7 3.97 -15.01 -19.72
N ILE A 8 2.65 -14.91 -19.58
CA ILE A 8 1.80 -16.08 -19.62
C ILE A 8 1.77 -16.50 -21.08
N PHE A 9 2.77 -17.30 -21.46
CA PHE A 9 2.73 -17.93 -22.78
C PHE A 9 1.51 -18.84 -22.84
N TRP A 10 0.60 -18.47 -23.70
CA TRP A 10 -0.50 -19.31 -24.09
C TRP A 10 0.07 -20.54 -24.79
N LEU A 11 0.08 -21.64 -24.07
CA LEU A 11 0.28 -22.93 -24.69
C LEU A 11 -0.92 -23.21 -25.57
N ALA A 12 -0.70 -23.00 -26.85
CA ALA A 12 -1.62 -23.46 -27.87
C ALA A 12 -1.73 -24.99 -27.75
N VAL A 13 -2.71 -25.44 -26.98
CA VAL A 13 -3.17 -26.81 -27.13
C VAL A 13 -3.67 -26.89 -28.57
N SER A 14 -2.84 -27.46 -29.44
CA SER A 14 -3.22 -27.74 -30.83
C SER A 14 -4.43 -28.67 -30.81
N LEU A 15 -5.62 -28.07 -30.81
CA LEU A 15 -6.81 -28.75 -31.24
C LEU A 15 -6.72 -28.87 -32.78
N LEU A 16 -5.85 -29.75 -33.23
CA LEU A 16 -5.82 -30.12 -34.65
C LEU A 16 -7.21 -30.64 -35.01
N PRO A 17 -7.82 -30.14 -36.11
CA PRO A 17 -9.00 -30.76 -36.60
C PRO A 17 -8.63 -32.20 -36.99
N LEU A 18 -9.28 -33.17 -36.38
CA LEU A 18 -9.31 -34.50 -36.94
C LEU A 18 -10.04 -34.40 -38.27
N SER A 19 -9.30 -34.42 -39.37
CA SER A 19 -9.86 -34.64 -40.69
C SER A 19 -10.44 -36.08 -40.66
N VAL A 20 -11.71 -36.18 -40.25
CA VAL A 20 -12.48 -37.37 -40.58
C VAL A 20 -12.68 -37.31 -42.10
N HIS A 21 -12.09 -38.22 -42.84
CA HIS A 21 -12.40 -38.44 -44.25
C HIS A 21 -13.88 -38.87 -44.29
N ALA A 22 -14.75 -37.88 -44.47
CA ALA A 22 -16.10 -38.17 -44.91
C ALA A 22 -16.09 -38.44 -46.39
N GLN A 23 -16.03 -39.70 -46.75
CA GLN A 23 -16.48 -40.14 -48.06
C GLN A 23 -17.97 -39.88 -48.15
N SER A 24 -18.31 -38.97 -49.06
CA SER A 24 -19.69 -38.70 -49.43
C SER A 24 -20.34 -39.95 -50.04
N ALA A 25 -21.24 -40.57 -49.29
CA ALA A 25 -22.22 -41.51 -49.85
C ALA A 25 -23.62 -41.04 -49.37
N ASN A 26 -24.43 -40.58 -50.34
CA ASN A 26 -25.87 -40.39 -50.19
C ASN A 26 -26.51 -41.74 -49.86
N ALA A 27 -26.82 -42.01 -48.62
CA ALA A 27 -27.72 -43.09 -48.21
C ALA A 27 -28.53 -42.61 -47.00
N ALA A 28 -29.75 -43.06 -46.95
CA ALA A 28 -30.78 -42.75 -45.96
C ALA A 28 -30.19 -42.80 -44.51
N LYS A 29 -30.49 -41.83 -43.71
CA LYS A 29 -29.99 -41.68 -42.33
C LYS A 29 -30.54 -42.79 -41.44
N ASP A 30 -29.78 -43.85 -41.25
CA ASP A 30 -29.94 -44.67 -40.03
C ASP A 30 -29.66 -43.81 -38.78
N PRO A 31 -30.31 -44.09 -37.64
CA PRO A 31 -30.02 -43.36 -36.40
C PRO A 31 -28.53 -43.48 -36.07
N PRO A 32 -27.87 -42.38 -35.68
CA PRO A 32 -26.44 -42.38 -35.47
C PRO A 32 -26.01 -43.49 -34.52
N THR A 33 -24.95 -44.18 -34.89
CA THR A 33 -24.36 -45.24 -34.06
C THR A 33 -23.94 -44.61 -32.71
N LYS A 34 -23.85 -45.42 -31.67
CA LYS A 34 -23.50 -44.91 -30.34
C LYS A 34 -22.07 -44.29 -30.34
N VAL A 35 -21.16 -44.79 -31.19
CA VAL A 35 -19.84 -44.21 -31.41
C VAL A 35 -19.90 -42.84 -32.04
N GLU A 36 -20.79 -42.64 -33.03
CA GLU A 36 -21.05 -41.34 -33.63
C GLU A 36 -21.60 -40.34 -32.58
N LYS A 37 -22.46 -40.80 -31.65
CA LYS A 37 -22.94 -39.99 -30.52
C LYS A 37 -21.81 -39.62 -29.55
N ALA A 38 -20.92 -40.54 -29.23
CA ALA A 38 -19.77 -40.27 -28.41
C ALA A 38 -18.82 -39.22 -29.02
N ALA A 39 -18.57 -39.35 -30.34
CA ALA A 39 -17.76 -38.40 -31.11
C ALA A 39 -18.41 -37.00 -31.19
N GLU A 40 -19.75 -36.93 -31.30
CA GLU A 40 -20.51 -35.68 -31.29
C GLU A 40 -20.41 -34.98 -29.91
N VAL A 41 -20.58 -35.72 -28.80
CA VAL A 41 -20.42 -35.19 -27.44
C VAL A 41 -18.99 -34.69 -27.21
N LEU A 42 -17.98 -35.42 -27.68
CA LEU A 42 -16.58 -34.99 -27.61
C LEU A 42 -16.34 -33.72 -28.41
N SER A 43 -16.91 -33.61 -29.61
CA SER A 43 -16.80 -32.40 -30.45
C SER A 43 -17.44 -31.18 -29.76
N ASN A 44 -18.63 -31.37 -29.19
CA ASN A 44 -19.30 -30.32 -28.43
C ASN A 44 -18.51 -29.92 -27.17
N ALA A 45 -17.94 -30.88 -26.45
CA ALA A 45 -17.10 -30.62 -25.30
C ALA A 45 -15.84 -29.82 -25.67
N ARG A 46 -15.22 -30.12 -26.83
CA ARG A 46 -14.09 -29.33 -27.34
C ARG A 46 -14.49 -27.90 -27.68
N LYS A 47 -15.68 -27.71 -28.29
CA LYS A 47 -16.22 -26.38 -28.56
C LYS A 47 -16.45 -25.59 -27.27
N LEU A 48 -17.10 -26.19 -26.29
CA LEU A 48 -17.31 -25.58 -24.95
C LEU A 48 -15.98 -25.26 -24.25
N TYR A 49 -14.99 -26.12 -24.39
CA TYR A 49 -13.66 -25.86 -23.86
C TYR A 49 -13.02 -24.61 -24.46
N SER A 50 -13.19 -24.39 -25.78
CA SER A 50 -12.66 -23.21 -26.46
C SER A 50 -13.45 -21.93 -26.22
N GLU A 51 -14.78 -22.02 -26.07
CA GLU A 51 -15.68 -20.87 -25.94
C GLU A 51 -15.92 -20.46 -24.48
N GLU A 52 -16.07 -21.42 -23.55
CA GLU A 52 -16.52 -21.19 -22.18
C GLU A 52 -15.50 -21.69 -21.13
N GLY A 53 -14.48 -22.41 -21.56
CA GLY A 53 -13.36 -22.86 -20.73
C GLY A 53 -13.53 -24.23 -20.10
N PRO A 54 -12.48 -24.69 -19.37
CA PRO A 54 -12.38 -26.07 -18.90
C PRO A 54 -13.44 -26.48 -17.87
N LYS A 55 -13.95 -25.51 -17.08
CA LYS A 55 -14.92 -25.79 -16.02
C LYS A 55 -16.29 -26.25 -16.60
N VAL A 56 -16.68 -25.64 -17.71
CA VAL A 56 -17.95 -25.95 -18.39
C VAL A 56 -17.79 -27.19 -19.25
N ALA A 57 -16.63 -27.40 -19.87
CA ALA A 57 -16.37 -28.52 -20.77
C ALA A 57 -16.13 -29.87 -20.03
N LEU A 58 -15.60 -29.85 -18.80
CA LEU A 58 -15.23 -31.08 -18.07
C LEU A 58 -16.38 -32.09 -17.95
N PRO A 59 -17.61 -31.71 -17.54
CA PRO A 59 -18.74 -32.66 -17.46
C PRO A 59 -19.06 -33.32 -18.79
N GLU A 60 -18.96 -32.62 -19.90
CA GLU A 60 -19.21 -33.17 -21.24
C GLU A 60 -18.06 -34.09 -21.70
N PHE A 61 -16.79 -33.80 -21.31
CA PHE A 61 -15.71 -34.77 -21.53
C PHE A 61 -15.91 -36.03 -20.72
N GLU A 62 -16.35 -35.97 -19.45
CA GLU A 62 -16.62 -37.14 -18.62
C GLU A 62 -17.77 -37.98 -19.20
N LYS A 63 -18.78 -37.34 -19.76
CA LYS A 63 -19.89 -37.98 -20.48
C LYS A 63 -19.39 -38.69 -21.76
N ALA A 64 -18.55 -38.02 -22.56
CA ALA A 64 -17.94 -38.63 -23.74
C ALA A 64 -17.08 -39.84 -23.34
N LEU A 65 -16.28 -39.74 -22.27
CA LEU A 65 -15.47 -40.85 -21.76
C LEU A 65 -16.31 -42.08 -21.39
N THR A 66 -17.47 -41.81 -20.73
CA THR A 66 -18.39 -42.90 -20.35
C THR A 66 -18.95 -43.58 -21.58
N LEU A 67 -19.32 -42.83 -22.61
CA LEU A 67 -19.84 -43.37 -23.86
C LEU A 67 -18.78 -44.19 -24.60
N PHE A 68 -17.56 -43.69 -24.80
CA PHE A 68 -16.47 -44.44 -25.46
C PHE A 68 -16.14 -45.74 -24.72
N ARG A 69 -16.14 -45.75 -23.40
CA ARG A 69 -15.99 -46.97 -22.60
C ARG A 69 -17.10 -48.00 -22.82
N SER A 70 -18.36 -47.52 -22.87
CA SER A 70 -19.50 -48.39 -23.06
C SER A 70 -19.51 -49.04 -24.43
N GLU A 71 -18.90 -48.39 -25.43
CA GLU A 71 -18.79 -48.87 -26.80
C GLU A 71 -17.48 -49.62 -27.10
N GLY A 72 -16.58 -49.68 -26.15
CA GLY A 72 -15.24 -50.30 -26.33
C GLY A 72 -14.31 -49.55 -27.28
N ASP A 73 -14.60 -48.29 -27.56
CA ASP A 73 -13.72 -47.41 -28.35
C ASP A 73 -12.54 -46.90 -27.49
N ARG A 74 -11.50 -47.71 -27.50
CA ARG A 74 -10.28 -47.48 -26.70
C ARG A 74 -9.49 -46.26 -27.19
N LEU A 75 -9.57 -45.89 -28.49
CA LEU A 75 -8.93 -44.68 -29.02
C LEU A 75 -9.66 -43.41 -28.56
N GLY A 76 -10.98 -43.39 -28.68
CA GLY A 76 -11.83 -42.31 -28.15
C GLY A 76 -11.66 -42.15 -26.64
N GLU A 77 -11.58 -43.26 -25.89
CA GLU A 77 -11.26 -43.24 -24.46
C GLU A 77 -9.90 -42.58 -24.20
N ALA A 78 -8.85 -42.97 -24.88
CA ALA A 78 -7.50 -42.47 -24.69
C ALA A 78 -7.37 -40.97 -24.97
N ILE A 79 -8.00 -40.50 -26.04
CA ILE A 79 -8.03 -39.08 -26.40
C ILE A 79 -8.80 -38.30 -25.33
N THR A 80 -9.96 -38.77 -24.90
CA THR A 80 -10.81 -38.08 -23.91
C THR A 80 -10.13 -37.99 -22.54
N LEU A 81 -9.43 -39.05 -22.10
CA LEU A 81 -8.62 -39.05 -20.88
C LEU A 81 -7.57 -37.95 -20.95
N GLY A 82 -6.90 -37.77 -22.09
CA GLY A 82 -5.91 -36.71 -22.26
C GLY A 82 -6.51 -35.31 -22.12
N LEU A 83 -7.72 -35.10 -22.67
CA LEU A 83 -8.45 -33.82 -22.57
C LEU A 83 -8.93 -33.53 -21.14
N ILE A 84 -9.41 -34.53 -20.42
CA ILE A 84 -9.75 -34.41 -18.99
C ILE A 84 -8.49 -34.07 -18.18
N GLY A 85 -7.35 -34.72 -18.45
CA GLY A 85 -6.08 -34.41 -17.82
C GLY A 85 -5.69 -32.93 -18.02
N ASN A 86 -5.89 -32.40 -19.24
CA ASN A 86 -5.65 -30.99 -19.53
C ASN A 86 -6.63 -30.05 -18.79
N CYS A 87 -7.89 -30.44 -18.57
CA CYS A 87 -8.83 -29.67 -17.73
C CYS A 87 -8.32 -29.57 -16.28
N TYR A 88 -7.94 -30.70 -15.67
CA TYR A 88 -7.42 -30.72 -14.30
C TYR A 88 -6.10 -29.95 -14.19
N LYS A 89 -5.23 -29.99 -15.21
CA LYS A 89 -4.03 -29.16 -15.29
C LYS A 89 -4.38 -27.68 -15.22
N LYS A 90 -5.38 -27.21 -15.96
CA LYS A 90 -5.85 -25.83 -15.95
C LYS A 90 -6.47 -25.40 -14.60
N PHE A 91 -7.03 -26.34 -13.85
CA PHE A 91 -7.52 -26.11 -12.48
C PHE A 91 -6.40 -26.10 -11.43
N GLY A 92 -5.16 -26.47 -11.81
CA GLY A 92 -4.04 -26.65 -10.90
C GLY A 92 -4.15 -27.91 -10.04
N ASP A 93 -5.06 -28.85 -10.37
CA ASP A 93 -5.13 -30.18 -9.73
C ASP A 93 -4.15 -31.11 -10.41
N PHE A 94 -2.86 -30.84 -10.20
CA PHE A 94 -1.76 -31.57 -10.85
C PHE A 94 -1.75 -33.08 -10.58
N PRO A 95 -2.09 -33.58 -9.36
CA PRO A 95 -2.18 -35.00 -9.14
C PRO A 95 -3.18 -35.72 -10.03
N LYS A 96 -4.40 -35.15 -10.19
CA LYS A 96 -5.38 -35.72 -11.09
C LYS A 96 -4.99 -35.59 -12.56
N ALA A 97 -4.44 -34.44 -12.94
CA ALA A 97 -3.94 -34.22 -14.28
C ALA A 97 -2.90 -35.29 -14.66
N LEU A 98 -1.97 -35.60 -13.76
CA LEU A 98 -0.95 -36.62 -13.95
C LEU A 98 -1.56 -38.04 -14.12
N ASP A 99 -2.49 -38.41 -13.25
CA ASP A 99 -3.17 -39.74 -13.35
C ASP A 99 -3.85 -39.89 -14.72
N PHE A 100 -4.68 -38.89 -15.11
CA PHE A 100 -5.40 -38.97 -16.38
C PHE A 100 -4.47 -38.99 -17.60
N LEU A 101 -3.41 -38.19 -17.61
CA LEU A 101 -2.44 -38.18 -18.72
C LEU A 101 -1.60 -39.48 -18.79
N GLN A 102 -1.21 -40.03 -17.65
CA GLN A 102 -0.50 -41.32 -17.62
C GLN A 102 -1.37 -42.49 -18.12
N ARG A 103 -2.64 -42.49 -17.75
CA ARG A 103 -3.60 -43.49 -18.26
C ARG A 103 -3.83 -43.32 -19.74
N ALA A 104 -3.96 -42.11 -20.24
CA ALA A 104 -4.03 -41.82 -21.67
C ALA A 104 -2.79 -42.30 -22.42
N LEU A 105 -1.58 -42.06 -21.87
CA LEU A 105 -0.32 -42.49 -22.46
C LEU A 105 -0.22 -44.04 -22.52
N ALA A 106 -0.57 -44.71 -21.42
CA ALA A 106 -0.55 -46.17 -21.37
C ALA A 106 -1.44 -46.79 -22.44
N LEU A 107 -2.66 -46.26 -22.58
CA LEU A 107 -3.63 -46.79 -23.53
C LEU A 107 -3.22 -46.53 -24.99
N LYS A 108 -2.64 -45.33 -25.29
CA LYS A 108 -2.12 -44.98 -26.63
C LYS A 108 -0.93 -45.89 -27.04
N ARG A 109 -0.07 -46.22 -26.09
CA ARG A 109 1.04 -47.18 -26.32
C ARG A 109 0.51 -48.59 -26.61
N GLU A 110 -0.47 -49.04 -25.84
CA GLU A 110 -1.13 -50.34 -26.05
C GLU A 110 -1.78 -50.44 -27.43
N LEU A 111 -2.39 -49.35 -27.88
CA LEU A 111 -3.00 -49.24 -29.22
C LEU A 111 -1.99 -49.07 -30.36
N GLY A 112 -0.73 -48.85 -30.04
CA GLY A 112 0.30 -48.58 -31.06
C GLY A 112 0.19 -47.25 -31.77
N ASP A 113 -0.64 -46.33 -31.26
CA ASP A 113 -0.81 -45.00 -31.85
C ASP A 113 0.35 -44.08 -31.46
N ARG A 114 1.42 -44.13 -32.22
CA ARG A 114 2.68 -43.39 -31.98
C ARG A 114 2.51 -41.87 -32.09
N SER A 115 1.61 -41.40 -32.95
CA SER A 115 1.37 -39.97 -33.09
C SER A 115 0.68 -39.38 -31.84
N GLU A 116 -0.39 -40.03 -31.37
CA GLU A 116 -1.08 -39.63 -30.16
C GLU A 116 -0.27 -39.89 -28.88
N GLU A 117 0.61 -40.91 -28.88
CA GLU A 117 1.63 -41.08 -27.83
C GLU A 117 2.52 -39.86 -27.71
N GLY A 118 3.06 -39.35 -28.86
CA GLY A 118 3.90 -38.17 -28.88
C GLY A 118 3.22 -36.90 -28.34
N LYS A 119 1.98 -36.68 -28.73
CA LYS A 119 1.18 -35.54 -28.23
C LYS A 119 0.96 -35.65 -26.71
N THR A 120 0.70 -36.86 -26.19
CA THR A 120 0.50 -37.06 -24.74
C THR A 120 1.81 -36.90 -23.96
N LEU A 121 2.94 -37.31 -24.53
CA LEU A 121 4.26 -37.02 -23.94
C LEU A 121 4.52 -35.52 -23.85
N SER A 122 4.16 -34.76 -24.90
CA SER A 122 4.28 -33.30 -24.88
C SER A 122 3.37 -32.70 -23.80
N HIS A 123 2.14 -33.20 -23.63
CA HIS A 123 1.25 -32.72 -22.54
C HIS A 123 1.77 -33.06 -21.14
N LEU A 124 2.40 -34.23 -20.93
CA LEU A 124 3.07 -34.57 -19.68
C LEU A 124 4.27 -33.66 -19.42
N GLY A 125 5.05 -33.35 -20.45
CA GLY A 125 6.14 -32.39 -20.37
C GLY A 125 5.65 -31.02 -19.88
N LEU A 126 4.52 -30.55 -20.43
CA LEU A 126 3.88 -29.29 -20.00
C LEU A 126 3.39 -29.35 -18.56
N LEU A 127 2.79 -30.48 -18.14
CA LEU A 127 2.35 -30.65 -16.75
C LEU A 127 3.52 -30.59 -15.78
N TYR A 128 4.62 -31.31 -16.08
CA TYR A 128 5.82 -31.26 -15.23
C TYR A 128 6.47 -29.88 -15.22
N TRP A 129 6.45 -29.17 -16.34
CA TRP A 129 6.91 -27.78 -16.39
C TRP A 129 6.06 -26.85 -15.50
N GLU A 130 4.72 -26.95 -15.56
CA GLU A 130 3.82 -26.17 -14.68
C GLU A 130 3.99 -26.53 -13.20
N MET A 131 4.42 -27.75 -12.89
CA MET A 131 4.78 -28.22 -11.52
C MET A 131 6.17 -27.74 -11.07
N GLY A 132 6.94 -27.05 -11.93
CA GLY A 132 8.34 -26.67 -11.66
C GLY A 132 9.32 -27.86 -11.65
N GLN A 133 8.91 -29.01 -12.17
CA GLN A 133 9.73 -30.22 -12.26
C GLN A 133 10.41 -30.31 -13.64
N TYR A 134 11.42 -29.48 -13.83
CA TYR A 134 12.06 -29.28 -15.13
C TYR A 134 12.77 -30.50 -15.70
N PRO A 135 13.52 -31.33 -14.92
CA PRO A 135 14.14 -32.52 -15.47
C PRO A 135 13.15 -33.52 -16.08
N PRO A 136 12.03 -33.91 -15.43
CA PRO A 136 10.99 -34.72 -16.06
C PRO A 136 10.34 -34.05 -17.27
N ALA A 137 10.14 -32.73 -17.25
CA ALA A 137 9.58 -32.00 -18.40
C ALA A 137 10.49 -32.15 -19.63
N ILE A 138 11.82 -31.92 -19.49
CA ILE A 138 12.83 -32.08 -20.56
C ILE A 138 12.82 -33.53 -21.09
N GLU A 139 12.76 -34.50 -20.18
CA GLU A 139 12.72 -35.89 -20.62
C GLU A 139 11.52 -36.20 -21.51
N HIS A 140 10.34 -35.76 -21.11
CA HIS A 140 9.10 -36.00 -21.86
C HIS A 140 9.06 -35.24 -23.17
N PHE A 141 9.54 -34.01 -23.23
CA PHE A 141 9.64 -33.24 -24.48
C PHE A 141 10.65 -33.86 -25.42
N ASN A 142 11.83 -34.30 -24.97
CA ASN A 142 12.80 -34.94 -25.80
C ASN A 142 12.27 -36.26 -26.41
N LYS A 143 11.48 -37.03 -25.66
CA LYS A 143 10.80 -38.24 -26.19
C LYS A 143 9.79 -37.87 -27.28
N ALA A 144 9.04 -36.78 -27.09
CA ALA A 144 8.07 -36.28 -28.07
C ALA A 144 8.78 -35.76 -29.32
N VAL A 145 9.89 -35.00 -29.20
CA VAL A 145 10.74 -34.56 -30.31
C VAL A 145 11.26 -35.75 -31.13
N ALA A 146 11.86 -36.72 -30.45
CA ALA A 146 12.40 -37.93 -31.10
C ALA A 146 11.30 -38.69 -31.87
N LEU A 147 10.12 -38.78 -31.29
CA LEU A 147 8.99 -39.47 -31.91
C LEU A 147 8.42 -38.69 -33.10
N GLY A 148 8.33 -37.34 -33.02
CA GLY A 148 7.94 -36.46 -34.12
C GLY A 148 8.91 -36.60 -35.31
N ALA A 149 10.20 -36.56 -35.04
CA ALA A 149 11.23 -36.76 -36.05
C ALA A 149 11.13 -38.15 -36.71
N GLN A 150 10.94 -39.23 -35.91
CA GLN A 150 10.80 -40.59 -36.40
C GLN A 150 9.58 -40.77 -37.32
N LEU A 151 8.46 -40.13 -36.96
CA LEU A 151 7.22 -40.16 -37.71
C LEU A 151 7.17 -39.16 -38.88
N GLN A 152 8.14 -38.29 -39.02
CA GLN A 152 8.15 -37.13 -39.91
C GLN A 152 6.96 -36.17 -39.64
N ASP A 153 6.45 -36.21 -38.41
CA ASP A 153 5.43 -35.28 -37.94
C ASP A 153 6.10 -33.97 -37.52
N ARG A 154 6.31 -33.06 -38.49
CA ARG A 154 7.00 -31.79 -38.31
C ARG A 154 6.27 -30.88 -37.29
N ILE A 155 4.95 -31.01 -37.18
CA ILE A 155 4.16 -30.18 -36.23
C ILE A 155 4.39 -30.70 -34.79
N LEU A 156 4.37 -31.99 -34.55
CA LEU A 156 4.67 -32.56 -33.24
C LEU A 156 6.10 -32.25 -32.79
N GLU A 157 7.07 -32.42 -33.72
CA GLU A 157 8.46 -32.08 -33.43
C GLU A 157 8.62 -30.60 -33.09
N ALA A 158 8.10 -29.69 -33.93
CA ALA A 158 8.20 -28.25 -33.74
C ALA A 158 7.54 -27.81 -32.41
N SER A 159 6.32 -28.30 -32.12
CA SER A 159 5.63 -27.93 -30.89
C SER A 159 6.35 -28.40 -29.63
N SER A 160 6.95 -29.61 -29.70
CA SER A 160 7.71 -30.15 -28.55
C SER A 160 9.03 -29.41 -28.34
N ARG A 161 9.73 -28.99 -29.44
CA ARG A 161 10.92 -28.13 -29.37
C ARG A 161 10.59 -26.74 -28.82
N ASN A 162 9.51 -26.15 -29.29
CA ASN A 162 9.05 -24.87 -28.77
C ASN A 162 8.78 -24.94 -27.25
N ASN A 163 8.13 -26.01 -26.78
CA ASN A 163 7.90 -26.21 -25.35
C ASN A 163 9.19 -26.51 -24.59
N LEU A 164 10.15 -27.21 -25.18
CA LEU A 164 11.48 -27.42 -24.61
C LEU A 164 12.25 -26.10 -24.46
N GLY A 165 12.13 -25.21 -25.42
CA GLY A 165 12.63 -23.84 -25.32
C GLY A 165 12.08 -23.10 -24.10
N LEU A 166 10.76 -23.21 -23.79
CA LEU A 166 10.16 -22.63 -22.59
C LEU A 166 10.78 -23.17 -21.30
N VAL A 167 11.09 -24.49 -21.24
CA VAL A 167 11.73 -25.08 -20.04
C VAL A 167 13.15 -24.53 -19.89
N TYR A 168 13.91 -24.41 -20.96
CA TYR A 168 15.25 -23.82 -20.92
C TYR A 168 15.23 -22.33 -20.53
N ASP A 169 14.16 -21.60 -20.89
CA ASP A 169 13.97 -20.24 -20.43
C ASP A 169 13.84 -20.14 -18.91
N GLU A 170 13.05 -21.01 -18.32
CA GLU A 170 12.87 -21.05 -16.86
C GLU A 170 14.15 -21.46 -16.11
N LEU A 171 15.00 -22.26 -16.74
CA LEU A 171 16.31 -22.66 -16.22
C LEU A 171 17.40 -21.59 -16.42
N GLY A 172 17.08 -20.48 -17.13
CA GLY A 172 18.07 -19.48 -17.50
C GLY A 172 19.09 -19.93 -18.56
N GLU A 173 18.85 -21.09 -19.20
CA GLU A 173 19.70 -21.65 -20.26
C GLU A 173 19.35 -21.04 -21.63
N TYR A 174 19.43 -19.72 -21.73
CA TYR A 174 18.90 -18.91 -22.81
C TYR A 174 19.42 -19.26 -24.21
N ARG A 175 20.67 -19.72 -24.29
CA ARG A 175 21.24 -20.15 -25.57
C ARG A 175 20.54 -21.39 -26.10
N LYS A 176 20.31 -22.38 -25.25
CA LYS A 176 19.57 -23.60 -25.62
C LYS A 176 18.10 -23.30 -25.95
N SER A 177 17.49 -22.40 -25.20
CA SER A 177 16.14 -21.96 -25.50
C SER A 177 16.01 -21.38 -26.90
N LEU A 178 16.87 -20.44 -27.29
CA LEU A 178 16.88 -19.86 -28.64
C LEU A 178 17.19 -20.90 -29.72
N GLU A 179 18.07 -21.85 -29.45
CA GLU A 179 18.34 -22.95 -30.38
C GLU A 179 17.08 -23.77 -30.66
N GLU A 180 16.34 -24.15 -29.62
CA GLU A 180 15.11 -24.94 -29.77
C GLU A 180 13.97 -24.13 -30.42
N TYR A 181 13.82 -22.83 -30.11
CA TYR A 181 12.84 -21.98 -30.79
C TYR A 181 13.17 -21.81 -32.27
N ASN A 182 14.42 -21.61 -32.64
CA ASN A 182 14.81 -21.48 -34.04
C ASN A 182 14.56 -22.77 -34.83
N HIS A 183 14.88 -23.94 -34.26
CA HIS A 183 14.56 -25.22 -34.89
C HIS A 183 13.04 -25.40 -35.04
N ALA A 184 12.26 -25.05 -34.01
CA ALA A 184 10.80 -25.11 -34.07
C ALA A 184 10.26 -24.20 -35.17
N LEU A 185 10.78 -22.98 -35.31
CA LEU A 185 10.37 -21.99 -36.31
C LEU A 185 10.65 -22.47 -37.74
N GLU A 186 11.81 -23.08 -37.96
CA GLU A 186 12.14 -23.66 -39.28
C GLU A 186 11.16 -24.78 -39.65
N LEU A 187 10.87 -25.68 -38.71
CA LEU A 187 9.92 -26.75 -38.94
C LEU A 187 8.52 -26.24 -39.24
N TYR A 188 8.03 -25.28 -38.45
CA TYR A 188 6.72 -24.68 -38.67
C TYR A 188 6.61 -23.93 -40.01
N ARG A 189 7.67 -23.19 -40.41
CA ARG A 189 7.70 -22.52 -41.71
C ARG A 189 7.57 -23.52 -42.86
N GLY A 190 8.19 -24.69 -42.73
CA GLY A 190 8.08 -25.77 -43.69
C GLY A 190 6.69 -26.44 -43.79
N THR A 191 5.81 -26.20 -42.80
CA THR A 191 4.43 -26.72 -42.80
C THR A 191 3.37 -25.68 -43.15
N GLY A 192 3.71 -24.39 -43.14
CA GLY A 192 2.76 -23.29 -43.31
C GLY A 192 1.77 -23.16 -42.13
N PHE A 193 2.11 -23.72 -40.95
CA PHE A 193 1.28 -23.62 -39.76
C PHE A 193 1.45 -22.24 -39.10
N GLU A 194 0.70 -21.23 -39.58
CA GLU A 194 0.84 -19.81 -39.19
C GLU A 194 0.79 -19.60 -37.69
N ARG A 195 -0.13 -20.25 -36.98
CA ARG A 195 -0.22 -20.15 -35.55
C ARG A 195 1.08 -20.58 -34.84
N GLY A 196 1.67 -21.73 -35.26
CA GLY A 196 2.94 -22.19 -34.71
C GLY A 196 4.08 -21.23 -34.99
N ILE A 197 4.08 -20.63 -36.17
CA ILE A 197 5.07 -19.62 -36.58
C ILE A 197 4.93 -18.39 -35.64
N SER A 198 3.72 -17.85 -35.48
CA SER A 198 3.43 -16.69 -34.62
C SER A 198 3.79 -16.94 -33.17
N ASP A 199 3.31 -18.04 -32.58
CA ASP A 199 3.59 -18.44 -31.19
C ASP A 199 5.13 -18.51 -30.96
N THR A 200 5.88 -19.12 -31.89
CA THR A 200 7.34 -19.26 -31.76
C THR A 200 8.08 -17.93 -31.90
N ILE A 201 7.64 -17.07 -32.83
CA ILE A 201 8.18 -15.71 -32.99
C ILE A 201 7.91 -14.90 -31.72
N GLY A 202 6.71 -15.02 -31.15
CA GLY A 202 6.33 -14.41 -29.88
C GLY A 202 7.23 -14.87 -28.73
N ASN A 203 7.57 -16.17 -28.68
CA ASN A 203 8.49 -16.73 -27.68
C ASN A 203 9.91 -16.18 -27.82
N ILE A 204 10.41 -16.05 -29.05
CA ILE A 204 11.70 -15.39 -29.31
C ILE A 204 11.64 -13.92 -28.85
N GLY A 205 10.54 -13.20 -29.18
CA GLY A 205 10.31 -11.83 -28.69
C GLY A 205 10.33 -11.77 -27.16
N GLY A 206 9.68 -12.74 -26.51
CA GLY A 206 9.70 -12.87 -25.05
C GLY A 206 11.10 -13.02 -24.47
N LYS A 207 11.98 -13.67 -25.20
CA LYS A 207 13.39 -13.79 -24.82
C LYS A 207 14.09 -12.45 -24.80
N HIS A 208 13.96 -11.68 -25.87
CA HIS A 208 14.51 -10.34 -25.94
C HIS A 208 13.91 -9.41 -24.89
N LEU A 209 12.60 -9.58 -24.58
CA LEU A 209 11.96 -8.84 -23.49
C LEU A 209 12.59 -9.16 -22.12
N LEU A 210 12.86 -10.43 -21.84
CA LEU A 210 13.52 -10.86 -20.60
C LEU A 210 14.95 -10.34 -20.49
N LEU A 211 15.67 -10.23 -21.61
CA LEU A 211 17.02 -9.69 -21.66
C LEU A 211 17.07 -8.14 -21.59
N GLY A 212 15.90 -7.49 -21.52
CA GLY A 212 15.83 -6.02 -21.56
C GLY A 212 16.08 -5.43 -22.94
N GLU A 213 16.13 -6.26 -23.99
CA GLU A 213 16.31 -5.86 -25.38
C GLU A 213 14.97 -5.48 -26.01
N TYR A 214 14.31 -4.48 -25.38
CA TYR A 214 12.91 -4.11 -25.67
C TYR A 214 12.66 -3.77 -27.14
N GLY A 215 13.65 -3.21 -27.84
CA GLY A 215 13.55 -2.87 -29.27
C GLY A 215 13.42 -4.12 -30.16
N GLU A 216 14.28 -5.13 -29.90
CA GLU A 216 14.21 -6.40 -30.60
C GLU A 216 12.93 -7.17 -30.23
N ALA A 217 12.57 -7.22 -28.94
CA ALA A 217 11.32 -7.82 -28.50
C ALA A 217 10.11 -7.21 -29.22
N LEU A 218 10.05 -5.89 -29.29
CA LEU A 218 8.98 -5.17 -30.01
C LEU A 218 8.92 -5.56 -31.48
N ARG A 219 10.05 -5.68 -32.14
CA ARG A 219 10.11 -6.09 -33.54
C ARG A 219 9.53 -7.49 -33.76
N TYR A 220 9.90 -8.45 -32.91
CA TYR A 220 9.37 -9.80 -32.97
C TYR A 220 7.87 -9.86 -32.68
N TYR A 221 7.37 -9.18 -31.69
CA TYR A 221 5.93 -9.16 -31.37
C TYR A 221 5.11 -8.46 -32.45
N GLN A 222 5.66 -7.44 -33.11
CA GLN A 222 5.01 -6.81 -34.26
C GLN A 222 4.92 -7.79 -35.43
N GLN A 223 5.95 -8.62 -35.67
CA GLN A 223 5.90 -9.67 -36.70
C GLN A 223 4.87 -10.76 -36.37
N ALA A 224 4.77 -11.17 -35.09
CA ALA A 224 3.77 -12.13 -34.65
C ALA A 224 2.35 -11.55 -34.86
N LEU A 225 2.12 -10.31 -34.42
CA LEU A 225 0.84 -9.61 -34.60
C LEU A 225 0.44 -9.53 -36.10
N GLU A 226 1.36 -9.22 -37.01
CA GLU A 226 1.08 -9.18 -38.45
C GLU A 226 0.65 -10.56 -38.99
N ILE A 227 1.23 -11.64 -38.50
CA ILE A 227 0.83 -13.02 -38.86
C ILE A 227 -0.56 -13.32 -38.29
N ASP A 228 -0.80 -13.00 -37.03
CA ASP A 228 -2.04 -13.26 -36.36
C ASP A 228 -3.21 -12.43 -36.89
N GLU A 229 -2.93 -11.18 -37.33
CA GLU A 229 -3.90 -10.34 -38.04
C GLU A 229 -4.30 -10.97 -39.38
N ARG A 230 -3.32 -11.43 -40.21
CA ARG A 230 -3.59 -12.11 -41.47
C ARG A 230 -4.38 -13.41 -41.32
N ALA A 231 -4.06 -14.18 -40.25
CA ALA A 231 -4.74 -15.43 -39.92
C ALA A 231 -6.04 -15.24 -39.13
N ASN A 232 -6.39 -13.98 -38.80
CA ASN A 232 -7.53 -13.62 -37.93
C ASN A 232 -7.56 -14.38 -36.59
N LEU A 233 -6.40 -14.58 -35.96
CA LEU A 233 -6.20 -15.28 -34.72
C LEU A 233 -6.34 -14.32 -33.53
N LYS A 234 -7.58 -13.93 -33.20
CA LYS A 234 -7.87 -12.94 -32.16
C LYS A 234 -7.18 -13.19 -30.80
N PRO A 235 -7.09 -14.43 -30.28
CA PRO A 235 -6.33 -14.68 -29.03
C PRO A 235 -4.84 -14.31 -29.15
N GLY A 236 -4.20 -14.65 -30.25
CA GLY A 236 -2.80 -14.29 -30.54
C GLY A 236 -2.63 -12.78 -30.67
N MET A 237 -3.49 -12.12 -31.46
CA MET A 237 -3.49 -10.65 -31.59
C MET A 237 -3.59 -9.94 -30.24
N SER A 238 -4.47 -10.41 -29.35
CA SER A 238 -4.60 -9.81 -28.02
C SER A 238 -3.33 -10.00 -27.18
N LEU A 239 -2.72 -11.19 -27.24
CA LEU A 239 -1.47 -11.50 -26.54
C LEU A 239 -0.30 -10.68 -27.09
N ASP A 240 -0.18 -10.56 -28.41
CA ASP A 240 0.87 -9.77 -29.05
C ASP A 240 0.77 -8.30 -28.67
N LEU A 241 -0.45 -7.72 -28.70
CA LEU A 241 -0.69 -6.34 -28.24
C LEU A 241 -0.32 -6.18 -26.76
N GLN A 242 -0.65 -7.15 -25.90
CA GLN A 242 -0.25 -7.14 -24.50
C GLN A 242 1.28 -7.11 -24.37
N ASN A 243 2.00 -7.94 -25.13
CA ASN A 243 3.44 -8.04 -25.10
C ASN A 243 4.13 -6.79 -25.69
N ILE A 244 3.57 -6.21 -26.75
CA ILE A 244 3.99 -4.90 -27.30
C ILE A 244 3.86 -3.82 -26.23
N ALA A 245 2.75 -3.79 -25.50
CA ALA A 245 2.56 -2.86 -24.39
C ALA A 245 3.61 -3.06 -23.28
N LEU A 246 3.97 -4.30 -22.96
CA LEU A 246 5.04 -4.60 -22.00
C LEU A 246 6.42 -4.12 -22.51
N CYS A 247 6.69 -4.20 -23.82
CA CYS A 247 7.89 -3.62 -24.40
C CYS A 247 7.91 -2.10 -24.21
N TYR A 248 6.79 -1.42 -24.45
CA TYR A 248 6.68 0.02 -24.19
C TYR A 248 6.88 0.37 -22.73
N VAL A 249 6.35 -0.44 -21.79
CA VAL A 249 6.61 -0.28 -20.35
C VAL A 249 8.11 -0.36 -20.07
N GLY A 250 8.80 -1.36 -20.63
CA GLY A 250 10.25 -1.54 -20.46
C GLY A 250 11.07 -0.39 -21.04
N MET A 251 10.58 0.25 -22.12
CA MET A 251 11.20 1.44 -22.74
C MET A 251 10.88 2.75 -22.00
N GLY A 252 10.02 2.73 -20.94
CA GLY A 252 9.54 3.93 -20.30
C GLY A 252 8.50 4.71 -21.13
N ARG A 253 8.01 4.15 -22.24
CA ARG A 253 6.98 4.72 -23.13
C ARG A 253 5.59 4.40 -22.57
N LEU A 254 5.32 4.89 -21.36
CA LEU A 254 4.13 4.49 -20.60
C LEU A 254 2.80 4.95 -21.24
N PRO A 255 2.69 6.13 -21.87
CA PRO A 255 1.47 6.50 -22.60
C PRO A 255 1.12 5.50 -23.71
N GLU A 256 2.10 5.12 -24.53
CA GLU A 256 1.89 4.16 -25.63
C GLU A 256 1.58 2.75 -25.09
N ALA A 257 2.17 2.38 -23.95
CA ALA A 257 1.85 1.14 -23.26
C ALA A 257 0.37 1.09 -22.85
N LEU A 258 -0.15 2.15 -22.22
CA LEU A 258 -1.55 2.23 -21.81
C LEU A 258 -2.50 2.15 -22.98
N GLU A 259 -2.23 2.90 -24.07
CA GLU A 259 -3.04 2.84 -25.29
C GLU A 259 -3.05 1.42 -25.89
N THR A 260 -1.90 0.76 -25.90
CA THR A 260 -1.77 -0.60 -26.46
C THR A 260 -2.48 -1.63 -25.60
N PHE A 261 -2.41 -1.52 -24.26
CA PHE A 261 -3.21 -2.34 -23.35
C PHE A 261 -4.70 -2.13 -23.58
N ASP A 262 -5.16 -0.88 -23.76
CA ASP A 262 -6.58 -0.61 -24.01
C ASP A 262 -7.04 -1.23 -25.33
N ARG A 263 -6.21 -1.22 -26.37
CA ARG A 263 -6.49 -1.94 -27.63
C ARG A 263 -6.59 -3.44 -27.43
N SER A 264 -5.67 -4.04 -26.64
CA SER A 264 -5.71 -5.47 -26.30
C SER A 264 -6.98 -5.82 -25.52
N ILE A 265 -7.32 -5.06 -24.46
CA ILE A 265 -8.52 -5.26 -23.64
C ILE A 265 -9.79 -5.16 -24.49
N LYS A 266 -9.86 -4.14 -25.37
CA LYS A 266 -11.01 -3.95 -26.26
C LYS A 266 -11.18 -5.14 -27.20
N LEU A 267 -10.11 -5.56 -27.89
CA LEU A 267 -10.12 -6.71 -28.80
C LEU A 267 -10.53 -8.00 -28.09
N ALA A 268 -9.98 -8.24 -26.89
CA ALA A 268 -10.29 -9.42 -26.10
C ALA A 268 -11.77 -9.43 -25.69
N ASN A 269 -12.32 -8.29 -25.24
CA ASN A 269 -13.72 -8.17 -24.86
C ASN A 269 -14.67 -8.38 -26.07
N GLU A 270 -14.36 -7.78 -27.21
CA GLU A 270 -15.14 -7.97 -28.46
C GLU A 270 -15.13 -9.43 -28.95
N ALA A 271 -14.05 -10.14 -28.67
CA ALA A 271 -13.90 -11.55 -28.99
C ALA A 271 -14.43 -12.51 -27.91
N GLY A 272 -14.93 -12.01 -26.77
CA GLY A 272 -15.37 -12.82 -25.64
C GLY A 272 -14.24 -13.48 -24.83
N LEU A 273 -13.01 -13.02 -25.02
CA LEU A 273 -11.78 -13.56 -24.43
C LEU A 273 -11.55 -12.95 -23.02
N LYS A 274 -12.36 -13.35 -22.05
CA LYS A 274 -12.35 -12.76 -20.69
C LYS A 274 -10.99 -12.85 -19.99
N LYS A 275 -10.29 -13.97 -20.18
CA LYS A 275 -8.98 -14.19 -19.55
C LYS A 275 -7.93 -13.24 -20.12
N GLU A 276 -7.87 -13.11 -21.44
CA GLU A 276 -6.92 -12.24 -22.16
C GLU A 276 -7.15 -10.77 -21.81
N ALA A 277 -8.43 -10.37 -21.68
CA ALA A 277 -8.79 -9.04 -21.20
C ALA A 277 -8.27 -8.82 -19.76
N ALA A 278 -8.47 -9.79 -18.88
CA ALA A 278 -8.00 -9.71 -17.49
C ALA A 278 -6.46 -9.70 -17.38
N ASP A 279 -5.76 -10.49 -18.20
CA ASP A 279 -4.30 -10.50 -18.25
C ASP A 279 -3.77 -9.11 -18.70
N SER A 280 -4.40 -8.50 -19.70
CA SER A 280 -4.07 -7.15 -20.18
C SER A 280 -4.44 -6.07 -19.14
N GLN A 281 -5.54 -6.22 -18.41
CA GLN A 281 -5.89 -5.35 -17.28
C GLN A 281 -4.83 -5.42 -16.18
N LYS A 282 -4.37 -6.62 -15.80
CA LYS A 282 -3.27 -6.79 -14.85
C LYS A 282 -1.99 -6.09 -15.34
N GLY A 283 -1.62 -6.27 -16.61
CA GLY A 283 -0.48 -5.59 -17.23
C GLY A 283 -0.61 -4.07 -17.22
N LYS A 284 -1.80 -3.55 -17.56
CA LYS A 284 -2.12 -2.12 -17.50
C LYS A 284 -1.99 -1.60 -16.06
N GLY A 285 -2.46 -2.37 -15.07
CA GLY A 285 -2.28 -2.06 -13.64
C GLY A 285 -0.81 -1.87 -13.28
N SER A 286 0.07 -2.77 -13.75
CA SER A 286 1.52 -2.66 -13.52
C SER A 286 2.15 -1.43 -14.18
N ALA A 287 1.71 -1.05 -15.38
CA ALA A 287 2.12 0.20 -16.04
C ALA A 287 1.66 1.44 -15.25
N LEU A 288 0.43 1.43 -14.77
CA LEU A 288 -0.13 2.51 -13.94
C LEU A 288 0.62 2.65 -12.61
N VAL A 289 1.07 1.54 -12.00
CA VAL A 289 1.94 1.59 -10.81
C VAL A 289 3.24 2.33 -11.11
N GLN A 290 3.86 2.12 -12.28
CA GLN A 290 5.08 2.84 -12.67
C GLN A 290 4.82 4.33 -12.89
N LEU A 291 3.65 4.71 -13.39
CA LEU A 291 3.21 6.10 -13.53
C LEU A 291 2.80 6.76 -12.20
N GLY A 292 2.79 6.03 -11.09
CA GLY A 292 2.27 6.53 -9.81
C GLY A 292 0.74 6.65 -9.77
N LYS A 293 0.02 6.19 -10.78
CA LYS A 293 -1.44 6.20 -10.86
C LYS A 293 -2.04 5.02 -10.09
N TYR A 294 -1.78 4.98 -8.79
CA TYR A 294 -2.05 3.81 -7.96
C TYR A 294 -3.53 3.49 -7.81
N THR A 295 -4.41 4.50 -7.79
CA THR A 295 -5.86 4.28 -7.74
C THR A 295 -6.36 3.56 -8.99
N GLU A 296 -5.94 4.01 -10.17
CA GLU A 296 -6.29 3.37 -11.43
C GLU A 296 -5.72 1.93 -11.49
N ALA A 297 -4.49 1.73 -10.98
CA ALA A 297 -3.84 0.42 -10.88
C ALA A 297 -4.64 -0.56 -10.00
N LEU A 298 -5.09 -0.12 -8.80
CA LEU A 298 -5.94 -0.91 -7.91
C LEU A 298 -7.21 -1.39 -8.63
N ASN A 299 -7.86 -0.50 -9.37
CA ASN A 299 -9.04 -0.83 -10.12
C ASN A 299 -8.76 -1.89 -11.20
N GLN A 300 -7.66 -1.76 -11.95
CA GLN A 300 -7.29 -2.75 -12.96
C GLN A 300 -6.98 -4.12 -12.35
N TYR A 301 -6.27 -4.16 -11.22
CA TYR A 301 -5.99 -5.41 -10.51
C TYR A 301 -7.27 -6.07 -9.99
N ARG A 302 -8.20 -5.31 -9.38
CA ARG A 302 -9.48 -5.84 -8.89
C ARG A 302 -10.35 -6.41 -10.01
N LEU A 303 -10.42 -5.73 -11.17
CA LEU A 303 -11.13 -6.24 -12.35
C LEU A 303 -10.53 -7.57 -12.83
N ALA A 304 -9.21 -7.66 -12.95
CA ALA A 304 -8.53 -8.88 -13.35
C ALA A 304 -8.77 -10.02 -12.35
N LEU A 305 -8.66 -9.75 -11.05
CA LEU A 305 -8.89 -10.73 -9.97
C LEU A 305 -10.31 -11.28 -10.00
N GLY A 306 -11.33 -10.44 -10.22
CA GLY A 306 -12.73 -10.87 -10.33
C GLY A 306 -12.94 -11.88 -11.46
N VAL A 307 -12.26 -11.71 -12.60
CA VAL A 307 -12.28 -12.68 -13.71
C VAL A 307 -11.56 -13.96 -13.32
N TYR A 308 -10.36 -13.87 -12.71
CA TYR A 308 -9.59 -15.05 -12.33
C TYR A 308 -10.31 -15.92 -11.30
N GLU A 309 -10.98 -15.30 -10.33
CA GLU A 309 -11.79 -15.99 -9.31
C GLU A 309 -12.98 -16.71 -9.95
N THR A 310 -13.75 -15.99 -10.77
CA THR A 310 -14.97 -16.54 -11.39
C THR A 310 -14.65 -17.68 -12.33
N ALA A 311 -13.55 -17.56 -13.08
CA ALA A 311 -13.09 -18.58 -14.02
C ALA A 311 -12.28 -19.71 -13.36
N GLY A 312 -11.99 -19.63 -12.06
CA GLY A 312 -11.19 -20.63 -11.33
C GLY A 312 -9.73 -20.68 -11.75
N LEU A 313 -9.18 -19.58 -12.27
CA LEU A 313 -7.81 -19.47 -12.80
C LEU A 313 -6.81 -19.23 -11.65
N LYS A 314 -6.54 -20.29 -10.88
CA LYS A 314 -5.78 -20.21 -9.62
C LYS A 314 -4.37 -19.64 -9.77
N GLN A 315 -3.67 -19.93 -10.87
CA GLN A 315 -2.31 -19.40 -11.09
C GLN A 315 -2.34 -17.89 -11.30
N GLN A 316 -3.23 -17.40 -12.18
CA GLN A 316 -3.42 -15.98 -12.44
C GLN A 316 -3.90 -15.24 -11.18
N LEU A 317 -4.75 -15.90 -10.41
CA LEU A 317 -5.23 -15.37 -9.13
C LEU A 317 -4.09 -15.16 -8.13
N ILE A 318 -3.16 -16.13 -7.99
CA ILE A 318 -1.97 -15.99 -7.15
C ILE A 318 -1.15 -14.77 -7.55
N GLU A 319 -0.90 -14.60 -8.85
CA GLU A 319 -0.10 -13.48 -9.36
C GLU A 319 -0.81 -12.13 -9.11
N GLY A 320 -2.10 -12.06 -9.43
CA GLY A 320 -2.89 -10.85 -9.23
C GLY A 320 -2.99 -10.44 -7.76
N LEU A 321 -3.19 -11.41 -6.83
CA LEU A 321 -3.17 -11.15 -5.38
C LEU A 321 -1.80 -10.67 -4.90
N SER A 322 -0.72 -11.24 -5.44
CA SER A 322 0.64 -10.80 -5.10
C SER A 322 0.91 -9.37 -5.59
N ASP A 323 0.45 -9.03 -6.81
CA ASP A 323 0.60 -7.68 -7.38
C ASP A 323 -0.23 -6.66 -6.60
N LEU A 324 -1.49 -7.00 -6.26
CA LEU A 324 -2.36 -6.16 -5.43
C LEU A 324 -1.75 -5.93 -4.05
N GLY A 325 -1.35 -7.00 -3.34
CA GLY A 325 -0.73 -6.89 -2.03
C GLY A 325 0.57 -6.08 -2.05
N ASN A 326 1.38 -6.18 -3.11
CA ASN A 326 2.57 -5.34 -3.26
C ASN A 326 2.22 -3.85 -3.44
N LEU A 327 1.15 -3.55 -4.16
CA LEU A 327 0.67 -2.18 -4.31
C LEU A 327 0.13 -1.65 -2.98
N GLU A 328 -0.70 -2.42 -2.27
CA GLU A 328 -1.23 -2.05 -0.94
C GLU A 328 -0.10 -1.83 0.07
N LEU A 329 0.91 -2.71 0.10
CA LEU A 329 2.09 -2.51 0.95
C LEU A 329 2.87 -1.23 0.60
N ARG A 330 2.98 -0.89 -0.68
CA ARG A 330 3.59 0.36 -1.15
C ARG A 330 2.78 1.58 -0.71
N LEU A 331 1.48 1.43 -0.64
CA LEU A 331 0.54 2.47 -0.23
C LEU A 331 0.39 2.60 1.30
N GLY A 332 1.13 1.79 2.07
CA GLY A 332 1.10 1.79 3.54
C GLY A 332 -0.01 0.92 4.16
N ASP A 333 -0.84 0.26 3.34
CA ASP A 333 -1.86 -0.66 3.84
C ASP A 333 -1.28 -2.07 4.07
N ALA A 334 -0.49 -2.18 5.13
CA ALA A 334 0.18 -3.43 5.48
C ALA A 334 -0.79 -4.55 5.87
N ALA A 335 -1.99 -4.23 6.37
CA ALA A 335 -2.96 -5.23 6.80
C ALA A 335 -3.66 -5.89 5.60
N SER A 336 -4.10 -5.10 4.63
CA SER A 336 -4.66 -5.62 3.38
C SER A 336 -3.61 -6.41 2.60
N ALA A 337 -2.39 -5.89 2.48
CA ALA A 337 -1.29 -6.58 1.84
C ALA A 337 -0.99 -7.96 2.46
N GLU A 338 -0.96 -8.05 3.80
CA GLU A 338 -0.75 -9.33 4.49
C GLU A 338 -1.85 -10.34 4.18
N LYS A 339 -3.09 -9.90 4.17
CA LYS A 339 -4.25 -10.73 3.84
C LYS A 339 -4.12 -11.31 2.43
N GLU A 340 -3.79 -10.47 1.44
CA GLU A 340 -3.66 -10.91 0.06
C GLU A 340 -2.45 -11.84 -0.15
N PHE A 341 -1.31 -11.57 0.48
CA PHE A 341 -0.14 -12.46 0.43
C PHE A 341 -0.40 -13.82 1.08
N ARG A 342 -1.07 -13.85 2.25
CA ARG A 342 -1.42 -15.13 2.91
C ARG A 342 -2.40 -15.94 2.07
N ARG A 343 -3.39 -15.30 1.48
CA ARG A 343 -4.34 -15.92 0.58
C ARG A 343 -3.64 -16.51 -0.66
N ALA A 344 -2.76 -15.74 -1.29
CA ALA A 344 -1.97 -16.19 -2.44
C ALA A 344 -1.05 -17.37 -2.07
N LEU A 345 -0.43 -17.33 -0.88
CA LEU A 345 0.41 -18.41 -0.37
C LEU A 345 -0.37 -19.70 -0.11
N GLU A 346 -1.57 -19.58 0.50
CA GLU A 346 -2.45 -20.72 0.74
C GLU A 346 -2.86 -21.40 -0.57
N ILE A 347 -3.32 -20.61 -1.55
CA ILE A 347 -3.69 -21.13 -2.87
C ILE A 347 -2.46 -21.78 -3.53
N SER A 348 -1.29 -21.15 -3.46
CA SER A 348 -0.05 -21.67 -4.04
C SER A 348 0.34 -23.03 -3.47
N ARG A 349 0.21 -23.18 -2.14
CA ARG A 349 0.46 -24.47 -1.45
C ARG A 349 -0.57 -25.53 -1.84
N ALA A 350 -1.85 -25.14 -1.90
CA ALA A 350 -2.95 -26.06 -2.24
C ALA A 350 -2.84 -26.65 -3.65
N ILE A 351 -2.27 -25.88 -4.61
CA ILE A 351 -2.08 -26.37 -5.99
C ILE A 351 -0.64 -26.79 -6.29
N ASN A 352 0.22 -26.88 -5.26
CA ASN A 352 1.65 -27.19 -5.41
C ASN A 352 2.35 -26.31 -6.45
N HIS A 353 2.15 -24.97 -6.36
CA HIS A 353 2.74 -24.00 -7.27
C HIS A 353 4.01 -23.37 -6.65
N PRO A 354 5.22 -23.88 -6.91
CA PRO A 354 6.45 -23.50 -6.20
C PRO A 354 6.75 -22.00 -6.30
N ARG A 355 6.61 -21.45 -7.49
CA ARG A 355 6.90 -20.02 -7.77
C ARG A 355 5.99 -19.09 -6.98
N GLY A 356 4.68 -19.41 -6.89
CA GLY A 356 3.74 -18.64 -6.07
C GLY A 356 4.10 -18.70 -4.58
N VAL A 357 4.55 -19.86 -4.09
CA VAL A 357 5.05 -19.99 -2.72
C VAL A 357 6.25 -19.07 -2.49
N ILE A 358 7.26 -19.13 -3.38
CA ILE A 358 8.48 -18.31 -3.28
C ILE A 358 8.15 -16.81 -3.28
N THR A 359 7.34 -16.37 -4.24
CA THR A 359 6.98 -14.95 -4.38
C THR A 359 6.27 -14.42 -3.12
N ASN A 360 5.34 -15.19 -2.56
CA ASN A 360 4.58 -14.73 -1.40
C ASN A 360 5.35 -14.88 -0.09
N LEU A 361 6.32 -15.80 0.01
CA LEU A 361 7.27 -15.82 1.13
C LEU A 361 8.16 -14.58 1.13
N ILE A 362 8.67 -14.15 -0.03
CA ILE A 362 9.43 -12.89 -0.15
C ILE A 362 8.55 -11.71 0.27
N ALA A 363 7.31 -11.63 -0.22
CA ALA A 363 6.39 -10.53 0.10
C ALA A 363 6.03 -10.45 1.59
N LEU A 364 5.80 -11.59 2.24
CA LEU A 364 5.61 -11.65 3.70
C LEU A 364 6.88 -11.30 4.46
N GLY A 365 8.05 -11.69 3.94
CA GLY A 365 9.34 -11.26 4.48
C GLY A 365 9.52 -9.74 4.43
N ASP A 366 9.16 -9.10 3.30
CA ASP A 366 9.19 -7.64 3.16
C ASP A 366 8.28 -6.96 4.21
N LEU A 367 7.12 -7.54 4.50
CA LEU A 367 6.21 -7.05 5.53
C LEU A 367 6.83 -7.13 6.93
N GLU A 368 7.40 -8.28 7.30
CA GLU A 368 8.06 -8.44 8.62
C GLU A 368 9.31 -7.56 8.72
N TRP A 369 10.04 -7.35 7.62
CA TRP A 369 11.17 -6.43 7.58
C TRP A 369 10.75 -4.98 7.87
N ARG A 370 9.66 -4.53 7.29
CA ARG A 370 9.09 -3.19 7.58
C ARG A 370 8.66 -3.06 9.04
N ARG A 371 8.17 -4.14 9.64
CA ARG A 371 7.87 -4.23 11.09
C ARG A 371 9.11 -4.31 11.97
N LYS A 372 10.31 -4.24 11.39
CA LYS A 372 11.62 -4.41 12.06
C LYS A 372 11.81 -5.77 12.74
N ARG A 373 11.05 -6.77 12.35
CA ARG A 373 11.19 -8.17 12.78
C ARG A 373 12.18 -8.89 11.87
N TYR A 374 13.45 -8.49 11.99
CA TYR A 374 14.49 -8.91 11.04
C TYR A 374 14.77 -10.42 11.10
N THR A 375 14.64 -11.04 12.26
CA THR A 375 14.85 -12.50 12.42
C THR A 375 13.78 -13.28 11.67
N GLU A 376 12.52 -12.90 11.81
CA GLU A 376 11.37 -13.51 11.12
C GLU A 376 11.44 -13.27 9.61
N ALA A 377 11.76 -12.06 9.20
CA ALA A 377 11.97 -11.71 7.79
C ALA A 377 13.09 -12.58 7.17
N GLY A 378 14.23 -12.70 7.85
CA GLY A 378 15.34 -13.53 7.41
C GLY A 378 14.98 -15.01 7.28
N ALA A 379 14.13 -15.53 8.15
CA ALA A 379 13.65 -16.91 8.04
C ALA A 379 12.81 -17.13 6.78
N LEU A 380 11.90 -16.19 6.48
CA LEU A 380 11.06 -16.24 5.28
C LEU A 380 11.89 -16.11 3.99
N TYR A 381 12.87 -15.22 3.96
CA TYR A 381 13.74 -15.06 2.80
C TYR A 381 14.66 -16.28 2.57
N ARG A 382 15.20 -16.89 3.65
CA ARG A 382 15.99 -18.13 3.52
C ARG A 382 15.13 -19.30 3.00
N GLU A 383 13.89 -19.44 3.46
CA GLU A 383 12.97 -20.44 2.93
C GLU A 383 12.69 -20.17 1.44
N ALA A 384 12.43 -18.91 1.05
CA ALA A 384 12.21 -18.54 -0.34
C ALA A 384 13.43 -18.82 -1.22
N LEU A 385 14.63 -18.44 -0.76
CA LEU A 385 15.90 -18.68 -1.46
C LEU A 385 16.17 -20.18 -1.65
N ALA A 386 16.01 -20.98 -0.60
CA ALA A 386 16.20 -22.43 -0.69
C ALA A 386 15.24 -23.09 -1.70
N ARG A 387 13.97 -22.67 -1.70
CA ARG A 387 12.97 -23.15 -2.67
C ARG A 387 13.26 -22.70 -4.10
N ALA A 388 13.71 -21.45 -4.28
CA ALA A 388 14.07 -20.91 -5.59
C ALA A 388 15.28 -21.67 -6.18
N ASN A 389 16.32 -21.92 -5.37
CA ASN A 389 17.47 -22.69 -5.78
C ASN A 389 17.10 -24.16 -6.13
N ALA A 390 16.24 -24.78 -5.33
CA ALA A 390 15.76 -26.15 -5.61
C ALA A 390 14.92 -26.24 -6.91
N ALA A 391 14.23 -25.14 -7.27
CA ALA A 391 13.45 -25.05 -8.50
C ALA A 391 14.27 -24.56 -9.71
N GLY A 392 15.55 -24.17 -9.52
CA GLY A 392 16.36 -23.55 -10.58
C GLY A 392 15.89 -22.16 -11.00
N ASP A 393 15.01 -21.49 -10.22
CA ASP A 393 14.50 -20.14 -10.50
C ASP A 393 15.52 -19.08 -10.04
N GLN A 394 16.47 -18.78 -10.92
CA GLN A 394 17.54 -17.81 -10.64
C GLN A 394 17.02 -16.42 -10.34
N GLY A 395 15.95 -15.97 -11.01
CA GLY A 395 15.36 -14.66 -10.79
C GLY A 395 14.78 -14.49 -9.38
N SER A 396 13.99 -15.47 -8.93
CA SER A 396 13.45 -15.49 -7.56
C SER A 396 14.55 -15.71 -6.51
N ALA A 397 15.59 -16.52 -6.82
CA ALA A 397 16.73 -16.70 -5.94
C ALA A 397 17.49 -15.40 -5.71
N ALA A 398 17.76 -14.64 -6.78
CA ALA A 398 18.40 -13.34 -6.67
C ALA A 398 17.53 -12.33 -5.88
N ALA A 399 16.22 -12.30 -6.14
CA ALA A 399 15.32 -11.41 -5.40
C ALA A 399 15.28 -11.74 -3.89
N ALA A 400 15.18 -13.03 -3.54
CA ALA A 400 15.24 -13.46 -2.14
C ALA A 400 16.60 -13.18 -1.51
N GLY A 401 17.69 -13.39 -2.26
CA GLY A 401 19.08 -13.13 -1.84
C GLY A 401 19.31 -11.66 -1.51
N ILE A 402 18.80 -10.72 -2.32
CA ILE A 402 18.90 -9.27 -2.06
C ILE A 402 18.20 -8.91 -0.74
N GLN A 403 16.98 -9.39 -0.54
CA GLN A 403 16.24 -9.08 0.68
C GLN A 403 16.88 -9.72 1.92
N LEU A 404 17.39 -10.94 1.76
CA LEU A 404 18.17 -11.59 2.82
C LEU A 404 19.44 -10.79 3.14
N ALA A 405 20.17 -10.33 2.13
CA ALA A 405 21.37 -9.53 2.31
C ALA A 405 21.10 -8.22 3.10
N LEU A 406 20.03 -7.48 2.75
CA LEU A 406 19.63 -6.29 3.47
C LEU A 406 19.20 -6.60 4.91
N THR A 407 18.60 -7.77 5.14
CA THR A 407 18.20 -8.24 6.47
C THR A 407 19.41 -8.64 7.30
N GLU A 408 20.33 -9.43 6.75
CA GLU A 408 21.59 -9.81 7.42
C GLU A 408 22.45 -8.59 7.76
N ARG A 409 22.49 -7.57 6.89
CA ARG A 409 23.09 -6.28 7.20
C ARG A 409 22.43 -5.64 8.43
N SER A 410 21.10 -5.65 8.51
CA SER A 410 20.36 -5.08 9.65
C SER A 410 20.62 -5.84 10.96
N LEU A 411 20.96 -7.13 10.87
CA LEU A 411 21.37 -7.99 11.98
C LEU A 411 22.87 -7.87 12.33
N GLY A 412 23.65 -7.14 11.53
CA GLY A 412 25.09 -6.96 11.72
C GLY A 412 25.97 -8.04 11.07
N HIS A 413 25.40 -8.97 10.31
CA HIS A 413 26.13 -10.06 9.66
C HIS A 413 26.63 -9.66 8.27
N LEU A 414 27.60 -8.71 8.23
CA LEU A 414 28.00 -8.03 6.99
C LEU A 414 28.63 -8.96 5.94
N ASP A 415 29.41 -9.97 6.35
CA ASP A 415 30.04 -10.92 5.40
C ASP A 415 28.99 -11.79 4.69
N SER A 416 28.01 -12.30 5.43
CA SER A 416 26.89 -13.04 4.87
C SER A 416 26.07 -12.16 3.94
N ALA A 417 25.79 -10.93 4.35
CA ALA A 417 25.07 -9.95 3.55
C ALA A 417 25.78 -9.66 2.22
N ALA A 418 27.10 -9.43 2.25
CA ALA A 418 27.88 -9.17 1.05
C ALA A 418 27.90 -10.37 0.10
N HIS A 419 28.00 -11.59 0.62
CA HIS A 419 27.95 -12.82 -0.17
C HIS A 419 26.64 -12.95 -0.93
N GLU A 420 25.51 -12.81 -0.24
CA GLU A 420 24.18 -12.94 -0.86
C GLU A 420 23.92 -11.83 -1.90
N ALA A 421 24.31 -10.58 -1.59
CA ALA A 421 24.13 -9.48 -2.52
C ALA A 421 25.04 -9.63 -3.77
N GLN A 422 26.28 -10.13 -3.61
CA GLN A 422 27.18 -10.39 -4.72
C GLN A 422 26.65 -11.51 -5.62
N ASN A 423 26.18 -12.61 -5.04
CA ASN A 423 25.53 -13.69 -5.80
C ASN A 423 24.34 -13.16 -6.62
N ALA A 424 23.52 -12.31 -6.04
CA ALA A 424 22.37 -11.73 -6.74
C ALA A 424 22.82 -10.79 -7.87
N ALA A 425 23.89 -10.00 -7.68
CA ALA A 425 24.46 -9.14 -8.73
C ALA A 425 25.02 -9.96 -9.88
N ASP A 426 25.70 -11.07 -9.59
CA ASP A 426 26.26 -11.97 -10.60
C ASP A 426 25.16 -12.67 -11.41
N ILE A 427 24.06 -13.09 -10.75
CA ILE A 427 22.87 -13.61 -11.42
C ILE A 427 22.27 -12.52 -12.32
N GLY A 428 22.05 -11.31 -11.81
CA GLY A 428 21.50 -10.19 -12.56
C GLY A 428 22.31 -9.88 -13.83
N ARG A 429 23.63 -9.92 -13.71
CA ARG A 429 24.54 -9.69 -14.84
C ARG A 429 24.54 -10.84 -15.84
N ALA A 430 24.59 -12.09 -15.37
CA ALA A 430 24.59 -13.27 -16.21
C ALA A 430 23.28 -13.43 -16.98
N THR A 431 22.16 -13.05 -16.37
CA THR A 431 20.82 -13.11 -16.98
C THR A 431 20.42 -11.81 -17.68
N GLN A 432 21.29 -10.80 -17.72
CA GLN A 432 21.04 -9.45 -18.20
C GLN A 432 19.77 -8.80 -17.58
N ALA A 433 19.42 -9.21 -16.36
CA ALA A 433 18.29 -8.70 -15.61
C ALA A 433 18.68 -7.39 -14.89
N ARG A 434 18.77 -6.30 -15.66
CA ARG A 434 19.17 -4.97 -15.17
C ARG A 434 18.52 -4.55 -13.85
N PRO A 435 17.20 -4.70 -13.64
CA PRO A 435 16.60 -4.33 -12.35
C PRO A 435 17.14 -5.12 -11.16
N ILE A 436 17.44 -6.42 -11.34
CA ILE A 436 18.05 -7.25 -10.29
C ILE A 436 19.47 -6.79 -10.02
N GLU A 437 20.26 -6.55 -11.06
CA GLU A 437 21.62 -6.06 -10.92
C GLU A 437 21.67 -4.72 -10.17
N GLY A 438 20.76 -3.77 -10.51
CA GLY A 438 20.67 -2.46 -9.85
C GLY A 438 20.32 -2.56 -8.36
N GLU A 439 19.33 -3.38 -8.00
CA GLU A 439 18.97 -3.62 -6.60
C GLU A 439 20.09 -4.31 -5.81
N ALA A 440 20.78 -5.27 -6.40
CA ALA A 440 21.90 -5.96 -5.76
C ALA A 440 23.10 -5.03 -5.56
N LEU A 441 23.42 -4.18 -6.54
CA LEU A 441 24.47 -3.16 -6.40
C LEU A 441 24.11 -2.13 -5.32
N TYR A 442 22.85 -1.70 -5.23
CA TYR A 442 22.38 -0.87 -4.14
C TYR A 442 22.58 -1.57 -2.78
N ALA A 443 22.22 -2.85 -2.66
CA ALA A 443 22.44 -3.62 -1.44
C ALA A 443 23.93 -3.71 -1.07
N LEU A 444 24.82 -3.97 -2.04
CA LEU A 444 26.28 -3.95 -1.84
C LEU A 444 26.78 -2.57 -1.36
N GLY A 445 26.22 -1.48 -1.92
CA GLY A 445 26.51 -0.13 -1.47
C GLY A 445 26.13 0.09 0.00
N GLU A 446 24.95 -0.33 0.39
CA GLU A 446 24.46 -0.23 1.77
C GLU A 446 25.28 -1.09 2.75
N ILE A 447 25.69 -2.30 2.34
CA ILE A 447 26.52 -3.19 3.14
C ILE A 447 27.92 -2.59 3.32
N ALA A 448 28.52 -2.11 2.23
CA ALA A 448 29.83 -1.45 2.29
C ALA A 448 29.80 -0.19 3.17
N ARG A 449 28.72 0.60 3.09
CA ARG A 449 28.51 1.77 3.96
C ARG A 449 28.43 1.35 5.44
N SER A 450 27.63 0.31 5.74
CA SER A 450 27.51 -0.22 7.11
C SER A 450 28.82 -0.78 7.64
N GLY A 451 29.68 -1.33 6.77
CA GLY A 451 31.03 -1.80 7.09
C GLY A 451 32.11 -0.71 7.18
N GLY A 452 31.75 0.57 6.99
CA GLY A 452 32.69 1.69 7.01
C GLY A 452 33.51 1.85 5.73
N HIS A 453 33.23 1.11 4.67
CA HIS A 453 33.94 1.15 3.39
C HIS A 453 33.34 2.19 2.43
N SER A 454 33.41 3.47 2.81
CA SER A 454 32.71 4.58 2.14
C SER A 454 33.00 4.70 0.64
N GLU A 455 34.27 4.57 0.22
CA GLU A 455 34.65 4.67 -1.20
C GLU A 455 34.06 3.51 -2.04
N VAL A 456 34.04 2.30 -1.47
CA VAL A 456 33.43 1.13 -2.12
C VAL A 456 31.91 1.31 -2.23
N ALA A 457 31.28 1.83 -1.17
CA ALA A 457 29.86 2.14 -1.17
C ALA A 457 29.49 3.12 -2.29
N LEU A 458 30.24 4.22 -2.43
CA LEU A 458 30.00 5.21 -3.49
C LEU A 458 30.14 4.61 -4.90
N LYS A 459 31.08 3.69 -5.11
CA LYS A 459 31.21 2.99 -6.41
C LYS A 459 30.02 2.13 -6.72
N HIS A 460 29.52 1.38 -5.74
CA HIS A 460 28.32 0.55 -5.92
C HIS A 460 27.07 1.40 -6.15
N PHE A 461 26.90 2.49 -5.41
CA PHE A 461 25.81 3.42 -5.61
C PHE A 461 25.85 4.09 -7.00
N ALA A 462 27.03 4.46 -7.50
CA ALA A 462 27.17 5.03 -8.83
C ALA A 462 26.76 4.04 -9.92
N ALA A 463 27.21 2.78 -9.82
CA ALA A 463 26.81 1.73 -10.75
C ALA A 463 25.30 1.41 -10.67
N ALA A 464 24.72 1.41 -9.48
CA ALA A 464 23.28 1.24 -9.28
C ALA A 464 22.48 2.39 -9.89
N GLU A 465 22.96 3.66 -9.77
CA GLU A 465 22.27 4.84 -10.31
C GLU A 465 22.25 4.86 -11.83
N GLU A 466 23.33 4.41 -12.49
CA GLU A 466 23.35 4.24 -13.94
C GLU A 466 22.21 3.32 -14.41
N ILE A 467 22.02 2.22 -13.68
CA ILE A 467 20.93 1.27 -13.97
C ILE A 467 19.56 1.85 -13.63
N ALA A 468 19.42 2.49 -12.46
CA ALA A 468 18.15 3.08 -12.03
C ALA A 468 17.65 4.15 -13.02
N THR A 469 18.57 4.96 -13.55
CA THR A 469 18.28 5.96 -14.59
C THR A 469 17.86 5.29 -15.89
N ALA A 470 18.62 4.29 -16.36
CA ALA A 470 18.32 3.57 -17.60
C ALA A 470 16.97 2.81 -17.55
N THR A 471 16.55 2.39 -16.35
CA THR A 471 15.29 1.67 -16.12
C THR A 471 14.16 2.57 -15.62
N SER A 472 14.36 3.88 -15.55
CA SER A 472 13.40 4.86 -15.03
C SER A 472 12.80 4.46 -13.67
N ASN A 473 13.68 4.06 -12.70
CA ASN A 473 13.28 3.54 -11.40
C ASN A 473 13.42 4.59 -10.28
N PRO A 474 12.41 5.44 -10.03
CA PRO A 474 12.49 6.47 -9.00
C PRO A 474 12.62 5.89 -7.58
N GLU A 475 12.04 4.71 -7.31
CA GLU A 475 12.15 4.06 -6.01
C GLU A 475 13.57 3.61 -5.69
N LEU A 476 14.31 3.17 -6.68
CA LEU A 476 15.72 2.84 -6.50
C LEU A 476 16.57 4.11 -6.43
N SER A 477 16.32 5.09 -7.30
CA SER A 477 17.10 6.35 -7.35
C SER A 477 17.06 7.12 -6.04
N TRP A 478 15.90 7.32 -5.40
CA TRP A 478 15.89 8.05 -4.12
C TRP A 478 16.60 7.29 -2.99
N ARG A 479 16.54 5.96 -2.99
CA ARG A 479 17.29 5.14 -2.00
C ARG A 479 18.80 5.25 -2.19
N ILE A 480 19.24 5.20 -3.44
CA ILE A 480 20.65 5.39 -3.81
C ILE A 480 21.13 6.78 -3.37
N ASP A 481 20.38 7.83 -3.70
CA ASP A 481 20.74 9.19 -3.32
C ASP A 481 20.78 9.37 -1.80
N PHE A 482 19.89 8.72 -1.07
CA PHE A 482 19.90 8.72 0.38
C PHE A 482 21.16 8.03 0.94
N GLY A 483 21.46 6.80 0.46
CA GLY A 483 22.69 6.07 0.86
C GLY A 483 23.98 6.81 0.50
N ARG A 484 24.01 7.45 -0.69
CA ARG A 484 25.12 8.34 -1.10
C ARG A 484 25.27 9.52 -0.16
N GLY A 485 24.17 10.18 0.17
CA GLY A 485 24.16 11.31 1.10
C GLY A 485 24.77 10.93 2.44
N GLN A 486 24.32 9.82 3.03
CA GLN A 486 24.88 9.30 4.29
C GLN A 486 26.38 8.97 4.18
N THR A 487 26.79 8.36 3.06
CA THR A 487 28.21 8.01 2.84
C THR A 487 29.07 9.25 2.68
N LEU A 488 28.63 10.25 1.93
CA LEU A 488 29.32 11.51 1.72
C LEU A 488 29.45 12.32 3.03
N GLU A 489 28.46 12.24 3.89
CA GLU A 489 28.48 12.87 5.21
C GLU A 489 29.59 12.26 6.10
N VAL A 490 29.75 10.93 6.10
CA VAL A 490 30.83 10.24 6.81
C VAL A 490 32.20 10.69 6.28
N LEU A 491 32.31 10.95 4.98
CA LEU A 491 33.53 11.47 4.34
C LEU A 491 33.73 13.00 4.54
N ASN A 492 32.84 13.65 5.30
CA ASN A 492 32.83 15.12 5.49
C ASN A 492 32.67 15.92 4.19
N GLN A 493 32.15 15.33 3.14
CA GLN A 493 31.80 15.99 1.87
C GLN A 493 30.37 16.57 1.95
N ASN A 494 30.17 17.50 2.87
CA ASN A 494 28.89 17.96 3.33
C ASN A 494 28.03 18.58 2.21
N GLU A 495 28.58 19.41 1.32
CA GLU A 495 27.77 20.00 0.23
C GLU A 495 27.29 18.95 -0.78
N ALA A 496 28.12 17.95 -1.07
CA ALA A 496 27.72 16.83 -1.91
C ALA A 496 26.63 15.97 -1.23
N ALA A 497 26.74 15.75 0.08
CA ALA A 497 25.72 15.07 0.88
C ALA A 497 24.38 15.84 0.88
N LEU A 498 24.41 17.17 1.06
CA LEU A 498 23.23 18.02 0.95
C LEU A 498 22.56 17.91 -0.43
N ALA A 499 23.38 17.90 -1.50
CA ALA A 499 22.85 17.74 -2.86
C ALA A 499 22.18 16.40 -3.05
N ALA A 500 22.76 15.31 -2.53
CA ALA A 500 22.20 13.97 -2.61
C ALA A 500 20.87 13.84 -1.82
N TYR A 501 20.81 14.34 -0.58
CA TYR A 501 19.56 14.34 0.20
C TYR A 501 18.45 15.18 -0.46
N ARG A 502 18.81 16.36 -1.01
CA ARG A 502 17.83 17.19 -1.74
C ARG A 502 17.33 16.50 -3.01
N SER A 503 18.18 15.77 -3.72
CA SER A 503 17.82 14.97 -4.88
C SER A 503 16.83 13.86 -4.50
N ALA A 504 17.15 13.10 -3.44
CA ALA A 504 16.25 12.07 -2.91
C ALA A 504 14.86 12.63 -2.55
N ILE A 505 14.82 13.76 -1.83
CA ILE A 505 13.57 14.43 -1.47
C ILE A 505 12.82 14.89 -2.73
N LYS A 506 13.50 15.45 -3.72
CA LYS A 506 12.88 15.87 -4.98
C LYS A 506 12.18 14.71 -5.68
N ILE A 507 12.83 13.55 -5.77
CA ILE A 507 12.27 12.34 -6.39
C ILE A 507 11.05 11.87 -5.59
N ILE A 508 11.17 11.77 -4.27
CA ILE A 508 10.06 11.37 -3.37
C ILE A 508 8.85 12.28 -3.59
N GLU A 509 9.08 13.60 -3.66
CA GLU A 509 8.00 14.57 -3.85
C GLU A 509 7.37 14.51 -5.25
N GLN A 510 8.15 14.24 -6.27
CA GLN A 510 7.60 14.05 -7.61
C GLN A 510 6.63 12.87 -7.64
N VAL A 511 7.03 11.72 -7.14
CA VAL A 511 6.17 10.52 -7.07
C VAL A 511 4.93 10.79 -6.20
N ARG A 512 5.10 11.45 -5.04
CA ARG A 512 4.00 11.77 -4.15
C ARG A 512 2.96 12.70 -4.78
N ASN A 513 3.39 13.71 -5.53
CA ASN A 513 2.48 14.67 -6.17
C ASN A 513 1.59 14.04 -7.25
N GLU A 514 1.97 12.88 -7.78
CA GLU A 514 1.18 12.09 -8.72
C GLU A 514 0.12 11.23 -8.00
N LEU A 515 0.23 11.05 -6.68
CA LEU A 515 -0.75 10.33 -5.87
C LEU A 515 -2.03 11.14 -5.70
N ARG A 516 -3.16 10.60 -6.10
CA ARG A 516 -4.45 11.27 -6.02
C ARG A 516 -5.12 11.13 -4.65
N GLU A 517 -5.00 9.97 -4.01
CA GLU A 517 -5.61 9.70 -2.71
C GLU A 517 -4.68 10.08 -1.56
N GLU A 518 -5.24 10.70 -0.53
CA GLU A 518 -4.49 11.22 0.61
C GLU A 518 -3.92 10.11 1.50
N ARG A 519 -4.69 9.05 1.75
CA ARG A 519 -4.20 7.88 2.50
C ARG A 519 -2.91 7.32 1.88
N PHE A 520 -2.83 7.35 0.55
CA PHE A 520 -1.65 6.89 -0.18
C PHE A 520 -0.50 7.90 -0.14
N ARG A 521 -0.79 9.21 -0.11
CA ARG A 521 0.25 10.23 0.09
C ARG A 521 0.86 10.15 1.47
N ALA A 522 0.03 9.97 2.50
CA ALA A 522 0.48 9.83 3.87
C ALA A 522 1.29 8.52 4.04
N GLY A 523 0.74 7.40 3.61
CA GLY A 523 1.43 6.10 3.68
C GLY A 523 2.70 6.03 2.85
N TYR A 524 2.75 6.73 1.69
CA TYR A 524 3.94 6.75 0.84
C TYR A 524 5.14 7.46 1.50
N ILE A 525 4.91 8.46 2.35
CA ILE A 525 5.98 9.19 3.05
C ILE A 525 6.43 8.49 4.33
N GLU A 526 5.59 7.65 4.92
CA GLU A 526 5.83 7.06 6.24
C GLU A 526 7.19 6.36 6.39
N ASP A 527 7.65 5.68 5.35
CA ASP A 527 8.96 5.01 5.34
C ASP A 527 10.12 5.91 4.81
N LYS A 528 9.81 7.12 4.33
CA LYS A 528 10.75 8.03 3.66
C LYS A 528 11.10 9.29 4.47
N TYR A 529 10.42 9.51 5.61
CA TYR A 529 10.67 10.68 6.46
C TYR A 529 12.13 10.79 6.92
N GLN A 530 12.84 9.67 7.02
CA GLN A 530 14.25 9.62 7.43
C GLN A 530 15.16 10.45 6.53
N VAL A 531 14.83 10.61 5.24
CA VAL A 531 15.60 11.45 4.31
C VAL A 531 15.54 12.92 4.72
N TYR A 532 14.34 13.38 5.13
CA TYR A 532 14.15 14.76 5.62
C TYR A 532 14.86 14.99 6.94
N VAL A 533 14.76 14.02 7.86
CA VAL A 533 15.45 14.09 9.16
C VAL A 533 16.97 14.16 8.99
N ALA A 534 17.55 13.33 8.13
CA ALA A 534 18.99 13.36 7.83
C ALA A 534 19.42 14.70 7.23
N LEU A 535 18.61 15.27 6.33
CA LEU A 535 18.89 16.61 5.78
C LEU A 535 18.83 17.68 6.88
N VAL A 536 17.87 17.62 7.81
CA VAL A 536 17.80 18.54 8.95
C VAL A 536 19.04 18.41 9.83
N GLU A 537 19.45 17.18 10.19
CA GLU A 537 20.66 16.94 11.01
C GLU A 537 21.92 17.52 10.37
N LEU A 538 22.11 17.27 9.08
CA LEU A 538 23.28 17.79 8.38
C LEU A 538 23.25 19.33 8.30
N LEU A 539 22.11 19.93 8.01
CA LEU A 539 21.98 21.40 8.00
C LEU A 539 22.23 22.01 9.40
N MET A 540 21.74 21.35 10.46
CA MET A 540 22.01 21.75 11.84
C MET A 540 23.51 21.68 12.18
N LYS A 541 24.17 20.59 11.78
CA LYS A 541 25.63 20.42 11.95
C LYS A 541 26.43 21.50 11.24
N LEU A 542 25.92 21.99 10.11
CA LEU A 542 26.55 23.07 9.32
C LEU A 542 26.16 24.49 9.78
N GLY A 543 25.35 24.62 10.83
CA GLY A 543 24.88 25.91 11.33
C GLY A 543 23.82 26.59 10.43
N ARG A 544 23.23 25.88 9.48
CA ARG A 544 22.21 26.40 8.52
C ARG A 544 20.80 26.24 9.08
N ALA A 545 20.55 26.83 10.26
CA ALA A 545 19.32 26.64 11.05
C ALA A 545 18.05 27.03 10.31
N GLU A 546 18.07 28.13 9.53
CA GLU A 546 16.90 28.59 8.74
C GLU A 546 16.49 27.55 7.68
N GLU A 547 17.46 26.96 7.00
CA GLU A 547 17.17 25.93 6.01
C GLU A 547 16.71 24.61 6.67
N ALA A 548 17.31 24.25 7.80
CA ALA A 548 16.90 23.09 8.59
C ALA A 548 15.45 23.23 9.05
N PHE A 549 15.08 24.39 9.57
CA PHE A 549 13.70 24.70 9.95
C PHE A 549 12.72 24.57 8.76
N LEU A 550 13.10 25.12 7.60
CA LEU A 550 12.25 25.04 6.40
C LEU A 550 12.05 23.58 5.95
N VAL A 551 13.08 22.73 6.08
CA VAL A 551 12.96 21.30 5.77
C VAL A 551 12.06 20.58 6.78
N ALA A 552 12.18 20.89 8.07
CA ALA A 552 11.33 20.38 9.14
C ALA A 552 9.86 20.77 8.92
N GLU A 553 9.61 22.02 8.59
CA GLU A 553 8.25 22.50 8.24
C GLU A 553 7.72 21.85 6.95
N LYS A 554 8.55 21.62 5.93
CA LYS A 554 8.13 20.87 4.74
C LYS A 554 7.66 19.46 5.10
N LEU A 555 8.33 18.79 5.99
CA LEU A 555 7.94 17.44 6.43
C LEU A 555 6.56 17.46 7.11
N ARG A 556 6.29 18.45 7.97
CA ARG A 556 5.06 18.54 8.78
C ARG A 556 3.91 19.26 8.08
N ALA A 557 4.23 20.40 7.47
CA ALA A 557 3.23 21.21 6.79
C ALA A 557 2.52 20.42 5.69
N ARG A 558 3.17 19.43 5.10
CA ARG A 558 2.58 18.65 4.01
C ARG A 558 1.41 17.77 4.42
N SER A 559 1.51 17.08 5.54
CA SER A 559 0.34 16.36 6.09
C SER A 559 -0.79 17.32 6.44
N TYR A 560 -0.45 18.51 6.95
CA TYR A 560 -1.41 19.56 7.28
C TYR A 560 -1.92 20.30 6.03
N LEU A 561 -1.05 20.60 5.06
CA LEU A 561 -1.38 21.36 3.86
C LEU A 561 -2.14 20.54 2.82
N ASP A 562 -1.89 19.24 2.71
CA ASP A 562 -2.68 18.35 1.88
C ASP A 562 -4.14 18.31 2.35
N LEU A 563 -4.35 18.40 3.65
CA LEU A 563 -5.68 18.53 4.25
C LEU A 563 -6.31 19.90 3.99
N LEU A 564 -5.56 21.01 4.17
CA LEU A 564 -6.03 22.36 3.92
C LEU A 564 -6.43 22.62 2.47
N SER A 565 -5.75 21.99 1.52
CA SER A 565 -6.05 22.21 0.08
C SER A 565 -7.43 21.73 -0.36
N ARG A 566 -8.14 20.96 0.45
CA ARG A 566 -9.45 20.38 0.13
C ARG A 566 -10.65 21.18 0.64
N GLY A 567 -10.51 21.94 1.71
CA GLY A 567 -11.66 22.50 2.45
C GLY A 567 -12.04 23.95 2.12
N GLN A 568 -11.21 24.70 1.43
CA GLN A 568 -11.48 26.13 1.21
C GLN A 568 -12.27 26.48 -0.06
N THR A 569 -12.61 25.51 -0.90
CA THR A 569 -13.47 25.76 -2.08
C THR A 569 -14.71 24.88 -1.99
N PRO A 570 -15.84 25.40 -1.50
CA PRO A 570 -17.09 24.67 -1.60
C PRO A 570 -17.43 24.49 -3.08
N ILE A 571 -17.89 23.29 -3.43
CA ILE A 571 -18.45 23.03 -4.76
C ILE A 571 -19.55 24.07 -5.00
N ARG A 572 -19.31 25.02 -5.92
CA ARG A 572 -20.22 26.14 -6.18
C ARG A 572 -21.49 25.69 -6.88
N ASN A 573 -21.39 24.64 -7.68
CA ASN A 573 -22.53 24.10 -8.41
C ASN A 573 -23.44 23.24 -7.51
N PRO A 574 -24.71 23.59 -7.32
CA PRO A 574 -25.66 22.85 -6.49
C PRO A 574 -25.89 21.39 -6.95
N GLU A 575 -25.88 21.14 -8.27
CA GLU A 575 -26.08 19.81 -8.83
C GLU A 575 -24.88 18.89 -8.54
N GLN A 576 -23.67 19.43 -8.65
CA GLN A 576 -22.46 18.71 -8.29
C GLN A 576 -22.40 18.39 -6.80
N ARG A 577 -22.88 19.29 -5.94
CA ARG A 577 -23.02 19.07 -4.50
C ARG A 577 -24.01 17.95 -4.17
N GLN A 578 -25.13 17.93 -4.87
CA GLN A 578 -26.14 16.87 -4.71
C GLN A 578 -25.63 15.52 -5.18
N THR A 579 -24.90 15.49 -6.30
CA THR A 579 -24.27 14.27 -6.84
C THR A 579 -23.22 13.73 -5.87
N GLU A 580 -22.37 14.61 -5.31
CA GLU A 580 -21.38 14.22 -4.30
C GLU A 580 -22.04 13.59 -3.07
N THR A 581 -23.08 14.25 -2.55
CA THR A 581 -23.83 13.76 -1.39
C THR A 581 -24.44 12.37 -1.65
N ALA A 582 -25.01 12.16 -2.84
CA ALA A 582 -25.59 10.87 -3.21
C ALA A 582 -24.53 9.74 -3.29
N LEU A 583 -23.39 10.02 -3.92
CA LEU A 583 -22.29 9.07 -4.03
C LEU A 583 -21.71 8.69 -2.66
N ARG A 584 -21.53 9.65 -1.77
CA ARG A 584 -21.03 9.41 -0.40
C ARG A 584 -22.02 8.62 0.44
N ASN A 585 -23.32 8.93 0.34
CA ASN A 585 -24.35 8.15 1.04
C ASN A 585 -24.35 6.69 0.57
N ARG A 586 -24.11 6.44 -0.71
CA ARG A 586 -24.00 5.07 -1.24
C ARG A 586 -22.80 4.33 -0.67
N LEU A 587 -21.62 4.99 -0.63
CA LEU A 587 -20.41 4.42 -0.03
C LEU A 587 -20.64 4.04 1.44
N ARG A 588 -21.23 4.96 2.20
CA ARG A 588 -21.54 4.78 3.62
C ARG A 588 -22.48 3.61 3.87
N GLN A 589 -23.56 3.55 3.10
CA GLN A 589 -24.54 2.46 3.20
C GLN A 589 -23.93 1.09 2.91
N LEU A 590 -23.07 1.00 1.90
CA LEU A 590 -22.42 -0.26 1.55
C LEU A 590 -21.41 -0.69 2.61
N GLN A 591 -20.66 0.23 3.18
CA GLN A 591 -19.76 -0.05 4.29
C GLN A 591 -20.53 -0.52 5.54
N GLN A 592 -21.62 0.14 5.90
CA GLN A 592 -22.49 -0.28 7.01
C GLN A 592 -23.06 -1.71 6.80
N ASN A 593 -23.43 -2.04 5.58
CA ASN A 593 -23.94 -3.38 5.26
C ASN A 593 -22.84 -4.45 5.44
N ILE A 594 -21.60 -4.15 5.03
CA ILE A 594 -20.44 -5.01 5.26
C ILE A 594 -20.16 -5.17 6.76
N ASP A 595 -20.09 -4.06 7.48
CA ASP A 595 -19.82 -4.05 8.93
C ASP A 595 -20.93 -4.82 9.70
N THR A 596 -22.18 -4.65 9.31
CA THR A 596 -23.31 -5.36 9.91
C THR A 596 -23.23 -6.87 9.70
N GLU A 597 -22.86 -7.30 8.49
CA GLU A 597 -22.73 -8.72 8.19
C GLU A 597 -21.48 -9.33 8.85
N THR A 598 -20.37 -8.62 8.89
CA THR A 598 -19.11 -9.07 9.52
C THR A 598 -19.16 -9.03 11.05
N ALA A 599 -20.02 -8.22 11.64
CA ALA A 599 -20.24 -8.19 13.10
C ALA A 599 -21.01 -9.41 13.62
N LYS A 600 -21.65 -10.21 12.76
CA LYS A 600 -22.34 -11.44 13.16
C LYS A 600 -21.33 -12.50 13.60
N PRO A 601 -21.73 -13.46 14.48
CA PRO A 601 -20.92 -14.64 14.76
C PRO A 601 -20.50 -15.36 13.49
N ILE A 602 -19.27 -15.89 13.44
CA ILE A 602 -18.70 -16.51 12.23
C ILE A 602 -19.63 -17.55 11.54
N PRO A 603 -20.37 -18.41 12.28
CA PRO A 603 -21.32 -19.35 11.65
C PRO A 603 -22.49 -18.68 10.91
N ASP A 604 -22.84 -17.45 11.30
CA ASP A 604 -24.00 -16.72 10.78
C ASP A 604 -23.63 -15.71 9.69
N GLN A 605 -22.32 -15.52 9.44
CA GLN A 605 -21.81 -14.61 8.40
C GLN A 605 -22.06 -15.19 7.01
N LYS A 606 -22.78 -14.45 6.17
CA LYS A 606 -23.01 -14.82 4.76
C LYS A 606 -21.92 -14.24 3.88
N ARG A 607 -20.87 -14.98 3.64
CA ARG A 607 -19.71 -14.55 2.85
C ARG A 607 -20.11 -14.00 1.46
N GLN A 608 -21.06 -14.62 0.79
CA GLN A 608 -21.57 -14.13 -0.50
C GLN A 608 -22.19 -12.74 -0.41
N VAL A 609 -22.80 -12.38 0.73
CA VAL A 609 -23.39 -11.05 0.95
C VAL A 609 -22.28 -10.02 1.19
N VAL A 610 -21.25 -10.38 1.94
CA VAL A 610 -20.06 -9.53 2.13
C VAL A 610 -19.34 -9.29 0.80
N ASP A 611 -19.14 -10.34 0.00
CA ASP A 611 -18.50 -10.25 -1.31
C ASP A 611 -19.31 -9.37 -2.29
N LEU A 612 -20.63 -9.49 -2.26
CA LEU A 612 -21.53 -8.65 -3.07
C LEU A 612 -21.40 -7.17 -2.67
N PHE A 613 -21.55 -6.85 -1.38
CA PHE A 613 -21.44 -5.46 -0.91
C PHE A 613 -20.03 -4.90 -1.10
N SER A 614 -19.00 -5.72 -0.98
CA SER A 614 -17.61 -5.30 -1.27
C SER A 614 -17.42 -4.97 -2.75
N SER A 615 -18.04 -5.73 -3.66
CA SER A 615 -18.01 -5.45 -5.10
C SER A 615 -18.78 -4.16 -5.43
N GLU A 616 -19.96 -3.97 -4.83
CA GLU A 616 -20.76 -2.76 -5.02
C GLU A 616 -20.05 -1.52 -4.39
N LEU A 617 -19.37 -1.69 -3.26
CA LEU A 617 -18.58 -0.64 -2.64
C LEU A 617 -17.43 -0.19 -3.56
N ALA A 618 -16.70 -1.14 -4.15
CA ALA A 618 -15.64 -0.84 -5.10
C ALA A 618 -16.17 -0.13 -6.37
N GLU A 619 -17.39 -0.40 -6.80
CA GLU A 619 -18.04 0.32 -7.91
C GLU A 619 -18.44 1.75 -7.48
N ALA A 620 -19.01 1.89 -6.30
CA ALA A 620 -19.38 3.20 -5.76
C ALA A 620 -18.16 4.09 -5.51
N GLU A 621 -17.04 3.51 -5.06
CA GLU A 621 -15.74 4.19 -4.93
C GLU A 621 -15.25 4.72 -6.28
N ARG A 622 -15.29 3.91 -7.34
CA ARG A 622 -14.94 4.35 -8.70
C ARG A 622 -15.80 5.51 -9.18
N ASN A 623 -17.09 5.44 -8.96
CA ASN A 623 -18.01 6.48 -9.37
C ASN A 623 -17.74 7.80 -8.63
N TYR A 624 -17.37 7.72 -7.35
CA TYR A 624 -16.97 8.88 -6.57
C TYR A 624 -15.63 9.46 -7.05
N GLU A 625 -14.66 8.62 -7.36
CA GLU A 625 -13.35 9.04 -7.89
C GLU A 625 -13.48 9.75 -9.23
N ASN A 626 -14.23 9.20 -10.17
CA ASN A 626 -14.51 9.83 -11.46
C ASN A 626 -15.16 11.21 -11.28
N PHE A 627 -16.12 11.31 -10.36
CA PHE A 627 -16.77 12.57 -10.04
C PHE A 627 -15.79 13.61 -9.46
N VAL A 628 -14.88 13.21 -8.58
CA VAL A 628 -13.83 14.09 -8.03
C VAL A 628 -12.85 14.54 -9.12
N ASP A 629 -12.54 13.69 -10.08
CA ASP A 629 -11.69 14.05 -11.22
C ASP A 629 -12.35 15.05 -12.17
N ASP A 630 -13.65 14.92 -12.42
CA ASP A 630 -14.42 15.88 -13.21
C ASP A 630 -14.50 17.27 -12.51
N LEU A 631 -14.60 17.27 -11.17
CA LEU A 631 -14.55 18.50 -10.38
C LEU A 631 -13.22 19.24 -10.52
N ARG A 632 -12.09 18.52 -10.62
CA ARG A 632 -10.76 19.13 -10.79
C ARG A 632 -10.62 19.85 -12.12
N SER A 633 -11.25 19.35 -13.16
CA SER A 633 -11.19 19.94 -14.49
C SER A 633 -12.11 21.17 -14.63
N SER A 634 -13.18 21.24 -13.85
CA SER A 634 -14.21 22.30 -13.94
C SER A 634 -13.99 23.49 -13.00
N GLU A 635 -13.16 23.36 -11.95
CA GLU A 635 -12.93 24.39 -10.93
C GLU A 635 -11.43 24.71 -10.71
N PRO A 636 -10.82 25.64 -11.49
CA PRO A 636 -9.39 25.98 -11.38
C PRO A 636 -8.96 26.52 -10.00
N GLY A 637 -9.89 27.10 -9.23
CA GLY A 637 -9.64 27.55 -7.86
C GLY A 637 -9.33 26.41 -6.89
N TYR A 638 -9.80 25.22 -7.17
CA TYR A 638 -9.50 24.00 -6.45
C TYR A 638 -8.02 23.57 -6.61
N ALA A 639 -7.42 23.89 -7.75
CA ALA A 639 -5.99 23.64 -8.02
C ALA A 639 -5.06 24.68 -7.36
N ALA A 640 -5.53 25.91 -7.20
CA ALA A 640 -4.74 27.01 -6.61
C ALA A 640 -4.54 26.85 -5.09
N ALA A 641 -5.49 26.22 -4.39
CA ALA A 641 -5.36 25.90 -2.96
C ALA A 641 -4.24 24.88 -2.64
N ARG A 642 -3.68 24.22 -3.64
CA ARG A 642 -2.59 23.25 -3.52
C ARG A 642 -1.18 23.85 -3.40
N SER A 643 -1.01 25.13 -3.54
CA SER A 643 0.31 25.80 -3.57
C SER A 643 0.75 26.39 -2.22
N LEU A 644 0.28 25.85 -1.10
CA LEU A 644 0.72 26.34 0.20
C LEU A 644 2.21 26.01 0.42
N LYS A 645 3.01 27.06 0.59
CA LYS A 645 4.43 26.98 0.94
C LYS A 645 4.59 26.58 2.41
N ALA A 646 5.62 25.78 2.72
CA ALA A 646 6.08 25.62 4.10
C ALA A 646 6.40 27.01 4.68
N ALA A 647 6.05 27.22 5.96
CA ALA A 647 6.30 28.48 6.63
C ALA A 647 7.80 28.74 6.74
N THR A 648 8.23 29.93 6.42
CA THR A 648 9.58 30.38 6.70
C THR A 648 9.71 30.86 8.16
N GLY A 649 10.89 30.78 8.76
CA GLY A 649 11.14 31.32 10.11
C GLY A 649 10.63 32.76 10.26
N ARG A 650 10.92 33.62 9.28
CA ARG A 650 10.48 35.04 9.30
C ARG A 650 8.97 35.21 9.27
N GLU A 651 8.23 34.38 8.52
CA GLU A 651 6.76 34.48 8.49
C GLU A 651 6.15 34.10 9.84
N VAL A 652 6.74 33.08 10.51
CA VAL A 652 6.32 32.66 11.86
C VAL A 652 6.67 33.73 12.90
N GLU A 653 7.90 34.27 12.88
CA GLU A 653 8.38 35.34 13.77
C GLU A 653 7.46 36.54 13.76
N ALA A 654 6.99 36.95 12.57
CA ALA A 654 6.07 38.07 12.41
C ALA A 654 4.70 37.83 13.07
N LYS A 655 4.34 36.61 13.40
CA LYS A 655 3.09 36.25 14.10
C LYS A 655 3.26 36.05 15.60
N LEU A 656 4.48 35.95 16.09
CA LEU A 656 4.79 35.79 17.50
C LEU A 656 4.81 37.16 18.19
N GLY A 657 3.93 37.35 19.18
CA GLY A 657 3.92 38.55 20.01
C GLY A 657 5.06 38.56 21.04
N PRO A 658 5.28 39.73 21.67
CA PRO A 658 6.21 39.83 22.79
C PRO A 658 5.88 38.80 23.88
N GLY A 659 6.93 38.19 24.47
CA GLY A 659 6.74 37.18 25.53
C GLY A 659 6.22 35.80 25.02
N THR A 660 6.15 35.63 23.70
CA THR A 660 5.75 34.36 23.09
C THR A 660 6.92 33.71 22.34
N ALA A 661 7.12 32.41 22.51
CA ALA A 661 8.06 31.63 21.73
C ALA A 661 7.37 30.40 21.14
N LEU A 662 7.95 29.88 20.04
CA LEU A 662 7.61 28.59 19.48
C LEU A 662 8.83 27.68 19.59
N MET A 663 8.63 26.46 20.11
CA MET A 663 9.62 25.41 20.16
C MET A 663 9.21 24.25 19.25
N GLU A 664 10.03 23.97 18.28
CA GLU A 664 9.81 22.87 17.34
C GLU A 664 10.90 21.83 17.47
N TYR A 665 10.51 20.57 17.45
CA TYR A 665 11.40 19.43 17.67
C TYR A 665 11.52 18.58 16.41
N VAL A 666 12.73 18.12 16.07
CA VAL A 666 12.95 17.06 15.08
C VAL A 666 13.79 15.97 15.73
N LEU A 667 13.17 14.81 15.93
CA LEU A 667 13.83 13.64 16.51
C LEU A 667 14.46 12.79 15.41
N ALA A 668 15.75 12.62 15.48
CA ALA A 668 16.55 11.67 14.71
C ALA A 668 16.93 10.45 15.56
N GLU A 669 17.65 9.51 15.01
CA GLU A 669 18.04 8.28 15.73
C GLU A 669 18.89 8.56 16.98
N ASN A 670 19.88 9.45 16.84
CA ASN A 670 20.87 9.76 17.89
C ASN A 670 20.88 11.23 18.32
N SER A 671 19.96 12.02 17.84
CA SER A 671 19.90 13.45 18.14
C SER A 671 18.48 13.99 18.19
N LEU A 672 18.33 15.10 18.90
CA LEU A 672 17.11 15.90 18.93
C LEU A 672 17.47 17.33 18.52
N SER A 673 17.01 17.75 17.35
CA SER A 673 17.09 19.15 16.94
C SER A 673 15.95 19.94 17.56
N ILE A 674 16.27 21.08 18.19
CA ILE A 674 15.30 21.97 18.81
C ILE A 674 15.44 23.35 18.16
N PHE A 675 14.35 23.82 17.53
CA PHE A 675 14.24 25.14 16.97
C PHE A 675 13.43 26.02 17.93
N VAL A 676 13.89 27.22 18.20
CA VAL A 676 13.19 28.21 19.03
C VAL A 676 13.02 29.49 18.23
N LEU A 677 11.78 29.80 17.89
CA LEU A 677 11.40 31.03 17.19
C LEU A 677 10.83 32.01 18.21
N ARG A 678 11.27 33.26 18.12
CA ARG A 678 10.79 34.38 18.88
C ARG A 678 10.64 35.58 17.94
N ALA A 679 10.03 36.65 18.41
CA ALA A 679 9.91 37.89 17.62
C ALA A 679 11.29 38.50 17.24
N ASP A 680 12.38 38.09 17.93
CA ASP A 680 13.74 38.55 17.72
C ASP A 680 14.63 37.54 16.94
N GLY A 681 14.03 36.51 16.36
CA GLY A 681 14.70 35.58 15.44
C GLY A 681 14.67 34.11 15.83
N LEU A 682 15.10 33.26 14.88
CA LEU A 682 15.27 31.83 15.02
C LEU A 682 16.59 31.50 15.74
N ARG A 683 16.49 30.56 16.67
CA ARG A 683 17.63 29.90 17.32
C ARG A 683 17.46 28.41 17.22
N ALA A 684 18.53 27.67 17.12
CA ALA A 684 18.46 26.21 17.04
C ALA A 684 19.64 25.54 17.74
N MET A 685 19.40 24.37 18.30
CA MET A 685 20.42 23.52 18.91
C MET A 685 20.14 22.06 18.66
N THR A 686 21.17 21.24 18.80
CA THR A 686 21.06 19.79 18.76
C THR A 686 21.44 19.21 20.12
N VAL A 687 20.58 18.34 20.66
CA VAL A 687 20.78 17.62 21.92
C VAL A 687 21.07 16.16 21.60
N PRO A 688 22.18 15.58 22.02
CA PRO A 688 22.46 14.15 21.83
C PRO A 688 21.45 13.31 22.61
N ILE A 689 20.79 12.37 21.96
CA ILE A 689 19.82 11.47 22.57
C ILE A 689 19.60 10.24 21.68
N ASP A 690 19.45 9.10 22.32
CA ASP A 690 18.99 7.87 21.67
C ASP A 690 17.44 7.87 21.60
N ALA A 691 16.91 7.79 20.38
CA ALA A 691 15.45 7.86 20.13
C ALA A 691 14.71 6.68 20.77
N VAL A 692 15.30 5.49 20.85
CA VAL A 692 14.69 4.30 21.47
C VAL A 692 14.56 4.51 22.98
N ASN A 693 15.61 5.03 23.59
CA ASN A 693 15.62 5.36 25.01
C ASN A 693 14.63 6.49 25.33
N LEU A 694 14.56 7.51 24.46
CA LEU A 694 13.57 8.58 24.62
C LEU A 694 12.14 8.04 24.53
N ARG A 695 11.86 7.16 23.56
CA ARG A 695 10.56 6.48 23.42
C ARG A 695 10.20 5.73 24.70
N THR A 696 11.07 4.89 25.18
CA THR A 696 10.87 4.11 26.42
C THR A 696 10.58 5.01 27.63
N ARG A 697 11.25 6.17 27.74
CA ARG A 697 10.99 7.14 28.80
C ARG A 697 9.62 7.79 28.69
N VAL A 698 9.18 8.12 27.49
CA VAL A 698 7.85 8.70 27.26
C VAL A 698 6.75 7.68 27.57
N GLU A 699 6.91 6.44 27.11
CA GLU A 699 6.00 5.34 27.39
C GLU A 699 5.90 5.05 28.89
N LEU A 700 7.04 5.00 29.58
CA LEU A 700 7.11 4.83 31.02
C LEU A 700 6.39 5.98 31.76
N LEU A 701 6.67 7.24 31.40
CA LEU A 701 6.02 8.38 32.01
C LEU A 701 4.49 8.27 31.88
N ARG A 702 3.99 7.96 30.71
CA ARG A 702 2.56 7.81 30.47
C ARG A 702 1.95 6.65 31.27
N SER A 703 2.57 5.49 31.25
CA SER A 703 2.10 4.30 32.00
C SER A 703 2.02 4.56 33.51
N LEU A 704 2.95 5.38 34.03
CA LEU A 704 2.96 5.77 35.45
C LEU A 704 1.93 6.87 35.78
N MET A 705 1.70 7.79 34.84
CA MET A 705 0.71 8.85 35.01
C MET A 705 -0.74 8.34 35.08
N VAL A 706 -1.09 7.27 34.38
CA VAL A 706 -2.42 6.65 34.50
C VAL A 706 -2.63 5.95 35.82
N ARG A 707 -1.59 5.69 36.61
CA ARG A 707 -1.68 5.11 37.98
C ARG A 707 -1.93 6.21 38.99
N GLN A 708 -3.17 6.53 39.27
CA GLN A 708 -3.66 7.71 40.02
C GLN A 708 -3.11 7.88 41.47
N HIS A 709 -2.42 6.87 42.01
CA HIS A 709 -2.03 6.82 43.45
C HIS A 709 -0.52 6.71 43.66
N THR A 710 0.30 6.92 42.60
CA THR A 710 1.76 6.82 42.70
C THR A 710 2.43 8.14 42.38
N GLU A 711 3.56 8.42 43.02
CA GLU A 711 4.44 9.55 42.68
C GLU A 711 5.60 9.14 41.75
N GLU A 712 5.59 7.91 41.25
CA GLU A 712 6.66 7.33 40.42
C GLU A 712 6.86 8.06 39.10
N TRP A 713 5.84 8.73 38.59
CA TRP A 713 5.88 9.55 37.38
C TRP A 713 6.88 10.72 37.46
N LYS A 714 7.21 11.17 38.68
CA LYS A 714 8.05 12.36 38.91
C LYS A 714 9.45 12.24 38.32
N LEU A 715 10.12 11.11 38.50
CA LEU A 715 11.48 10.90 38.02
C LEU A 715 11.52 10.84 36.47
N PRO A 716 10.66 10.09 35.75
CA PRO A 716 10.61 10.16 34.30
C PRO A 716 10.29 11.56 33.77
N ALA A 717 9.37 12.29 34.41
CA ALA A 717 9.02 13.67 34.03
C ALA A 717 10.24 14.62 34.16
N GLU A 718 11.03 14.48 35.22
CA GLU A 718 12.25 15.25 35.40
C GLU A 718 13.33 14.90 34.38
N LYS A 719 13.50 13.61 34.08
CA LYS A 719 14.43 13.16 33.04
C LYS A 719 14.06 13.72 31.66
N LEU A 720 12.79 13.75 31.31
CA LEU A 720 12.33 14.33 30.06
C LEU A 720 12.47 15.86 30.05
N TYR A 721 12.21 16.55 31.17
CA TYR A 721 12.45 17.99 31.27
C TYR A 721 13.90 18.35 30.96
N ARG A 722 14.87 17.58 31.51
CA ARG A 722 16.31 17.79 31.29
C ARG A 722 16.74 17.67 29.84
N VAL A 723 15.99 16.93 29.04
CA VAL A 723 16.32 16.72 27.62
C VAL A 723 15.56 17.68 26.73
N LEU A 724 14.28 17.91 27.02
CA LEU A 724 13.39 18.64 26.13
C LEU A 724 13.34 20.15 26.38
N ILE A 725 13.57 20.58 27.63
CA ILE A 725 13.36 21.98 28.05
C ILE A 725 14.63 22.62 28.60
N ALA A 726 15.32 21.94 29.49
CA ALA A 726 16.46 22.52 30.19
C ALA A 726 17.57 23.06 29.26
N PRO A 727 17.95 22.39 28.16
CA PRO A 727 18.98 22.93 27.26
C PRO A 727 18.64 24.32 26.71
N VAL A 728 17.39 24.57 26.41
CA VAL A 728 16.90 25.84 25.88
C VAL A 728 16.82 26.90 26.98
N GLU A 729 16.43 26.52 28.20
CA GLU A 729 16.43 27.43 29.37
C GLU A 729 17.87 27.82 29.76
N ASP A 730 18.80 26.86 29.81
CA ASP A 730 20.20 27.08 30.14
C ASP A 730 20.87 28.02 29.14
N ALA A 731 20.51 27.92 27.86
CA ALA A 731 20.92 28.85 26.82
C ALA A 731 20.30 30.25 26.96
N GLY A 732 19.36 30.42 27.88
CA GLY A 732 18.68 31.69 28.14
C GLY A 732 17.63 32.07 27.08
N TRP A 733 17.27 31.16 26.19
CA TRP A 733 16.38 31.45 25.06
C TRP A 733 14.91 31.59 25.45
N LEU A 734 14.52 31.14 26.64
CA LEU A 734 13.20 31.31 27.22
C LEU A 734 13.08 32.46 28.21
N ARG A 735 14.12 33.31 28.38
CA ARG A 735 14.06 34.49 29.27
C ARG A 735 13.02 35.49 28.76
N GLY A 736 12.11 35.91 29.63
CA GLY A 736 11.04 36.84 29.31
C GLY A 736 9.89 36.25 28.48
N ILE A 737 9.87 34.93 28.31
CA ILE A 737 8.79 34.20 27.66
C ILE A 737 7.75 33.80 28.73
N GLU A 738 6.48 34.03 28.45
CA GLU A 738 5.33 33.64 29.26
C GLU A 738 4.47 32.60 28.54
N ARG A 739 4.53 32.58 27.19
CA ARG A 739 3.72 31.72 26.33
C ARG A 739 4.62 30.88 25.43
N LEU A 740 4.38 29.60 25.42
CA LEU A 740 5.20 28.66 24.68
C LEU A 740 4.34 27.78 23.78
N TYR A 741 4.46 27.96 22.47
CA TYR A 741 3.97 27.02 21.48
C TYR A 741 4.95 25.84 21.36
N LEU A 742 4.40 24.65 21.33
CA LEU A 742 5.12 23.40 21.16
C LEU A 742 4.71 22.74 19.84
N VAL A 743 5.68 22.38 19.02
CA VAL A 743 5.51 21.59 17.80
C VAL A 743 6.27 20.28 17.99
N PRO A 744 5.63 19.26 18.56
CA PRO A 744 6.27 17.97 18.83
C PRO A 744 6.58 17.21 17.55
N HIS A 745 7.44 16.17 17.65
CA HIS A 745 7.75 15.25 16.56
C HIS A 745 7.74 13.81 17.06
N ALA A 746 7.18 12.91 16.28
CA ALA A 746 7.15 11.48 16.57
C ALA A 746 6.59 11.20 17.99
N ILE A 747 7.28 10.40 18.78
CA ILE A 747 6.85 10.02 20.15
C ILE A 747 6.62 11.23 21.08
N LEU A 748 7.15 12.42 20.74
CA LEU A 748 6.98 13.61 21.56
C LEU A 748 5.54 14.16 21.57
N HIS A 749 4.71 13.79 20.60
CA HIS A 749 3.28 14.11 20.61
C HIS A 749 2.56 13.53 21.84
N TYR A 750 3.11 12.47 22.43
CA TYR A 750 2.55 11.80 23.58
C TYR A 750 3.08 12.33 24.92
N VAL A 751 3.96 13.34 24.90
CA VAL A 751 4.52 13.92 26.13
C VAL A 751 3.53 14.91 26.74
N PRO A 752 3.13 14.71 28.00
CA PRO A 752 2.34 15.69 28.73
C PRO A 752 3.23 16.85 29.22
N PHE A 753 3.61 17.75 28.32
CA PHE A 753 4.57 18.81 28.61
C PHE A 753 4.19 19.62 29.85
N ALA A 754 2.90 19.87 30.09
CA ALA A 754 2.42 20.59 31.28
C ALA A 754 2.93 20.01 32.60
N ALA A 755 3.12 18.69 32.67
CA ALA A 755 3.57 17.97 33.86
C ALA A 755 5.08 17.68 33.87
N LEU A 756 5.84 18.14 32.88
CA LEU A 756 7.30 18.06 32.96
C LEU A 756 7.80 18.93 34.11
N ARG A 757 8.77 18.43 34.85
CA ARG A 757 9.18 19.07 36.12
C ARG A 757 10.70 19.25 36.24
N GLN A 758 11.07 20.23 37.02
CA GLN A 758 12.43 20.35 37.59
C GLN A 758 12.35 20.66 39.08
N THR A 759 13.37 20.24 39.81
CA THR A 759 13.55 20.57 41.22
C THR A 759 14.63 21.62 41.36
N VAL A 760 14.28 22.82 41.82
CA VAL A 760 15.23 23.94 42.05
C VAL A 760 15.16 24.34 43.51
N ASN A 761 16.29 24.30 44.21
CA ASN A 761 16.39 24.64 45.65
C ASN A 761 15.36 23.88 46.53
N GLY A 762 15.14 22.61 46.23
CA GLY A 762 14.18 21.76 46.94
C GLY A 762 12.70 22.03 46.63
N ARG A 763 12.41 22.96 45.72
CA ARG A 763 11.02 23.23 45.27
C ARG A 763 10.78 22.60 43.94
N GLU A 764 9.62 21.96 43.81
CA GLU A 764 9.12 21.36 42.56
C GLU A 764 8.47 22.47 41.73
N ASN A 765 8.90 22.61 40.51
CA ASN A 765 8.31 23.51 39.52
C ASN A 765 7.91 22.70 38.28
N LEU A 766 6.65 22.76 37.93
CA LEU A 766 6.14 22.15 36.72
C LEU A 766 6.27 23.16 35.54
N LEU A 767 6.33 22.64 34.30
CA LEU A 767 6.41 23.49 33.13
C LEU A 767 5.18 24.42 33.00
N VAL A 768 3.99 23.92 33.35
CA VAL A 768 2.77 24.74 33.38
C VAL A 768 2.82 25.88 34.40
N ASP A 769 3.66 25.80 35.45
CA ASP A 769 3.85 26.91 36.39
C ASP A 769 4.61 28.09 35.77
N LYS A 770 5.51 27.79 34.85
CA LYS A 770 6.35 28.77 34.17
C LYS A 770 5.69 29.38 32.94
N PHE A 771 5.04 28.56 32.12
CA PHE A 771 4.53 28.95 30.80
C PHE A 771 3.06 28.62 30.61
N VAL A 772 2.39 29.42 29.80
CA VAL A 772 1.13 29.06 29.15
C VAL A 772 1.47 28.25 27.90
N LEU A 773 0.97 27.03 27.80
CA LEU A 773 1.33 26.09 26.76
C LEU A 773 0.26 25.99 25.69
N GLY A 774 0.69 25.98 24.43
CA GLY A 774 -0.12 25.68 23.26
C GLY A 774 0.60 24.69 22.37
N TYR A 775 -0.14 23.83 21.68
CA TYR A 775 0.41 22.84 20.76
C TYR A 775 0.03 23.18 19.33
N LEU A 776 0.94 22.96 18.40
CA LEU A 776 0.69 23.15 16.98
C LEU A 776 1.06 21.91 16.19
N PRO A 777 0.29 21.56 15.15
CA PRO A 777 0.65 20.49 14.23
C PRO A 777 1.88 20.84 13.36
N ALA A 778 2.06 22.09 13.04
CA ALA A 778 3.16 22.70 12.30
C ALA A 778 3.21 24.19 12.64
N ALA A 779 4.37 24.86 12.49
CA ALA A 779 4.46 26.30 12.71
C ALA A 779 3.61 27.10 11.70
N ALA A 780 3.43 26.57 10.49
CA ALA A 780 2.55 27.10 9.47
C ALA A 780 1.10 27.34 9.95
N ALA A 781 0.63 26.61 10.96
CA ALA A 781 -0.72 26.79 11.53
C ALA A 781 -0.92 28.17 12.19
N LEU A 782 0.15 28.90 12.51
CA LEU A 782 0.06 30.30 12.98
C LEU A 782 -0.21 31.30 11.86
N LEU A 783 0.04 30.94 10.61
CA LEU A 783 -0.10 31.81 9.45
C LEU A 783 -1.54 31.88 8.93
N ASP A 784 -2.36 30.91 9.31
CA ASP A 784 -3.72 30.79 8.85
C ASP A 784 -4.55 32.02 9.25
N GLY A 785 -5.06 32.75 8.24
CA GLY A 785 -5.58 34.12 8.37
C GLY A 785 -6.94 34.31 9.02
N SER A 786 -7.55 33.27 9.63
CA SER A 786 -8.86 33.40 10.25
C SER A 786 -8.82 34.34 11.48
N SER A 787 -9.08 35.63 11.29
CA SER A 787 -9.28 36.57 12.36
C SER A 787 -10.71 36.49 12.90
N LEU A 788 -11.01 35.42 13.61
CA LEU A 788 -12.24 35.35 14.39
C LEU A 788 -12.02 36.18 15.66
N THR A 789 -12.33 37.48 15.59
CA THR A 789 -12.41 38.39 16.75
C THR A 789 -13.88 38.47 17.15
N GLY A 790 -14.33 37.63 18.05
CA GLY A 790 -15.68 37.67 18.62
C GLY A 790 -15.65 37.25 20.08
N ASN A 791 -16.62 37.70 20.83
CA ASN A 791 -16.90 37.20 22.16
C ASN A 791 -17.42 35.75 22.02
N SER A 792 -16.98 34.84 22.90
CA SER A 792 -17.52 33.45 22.95
C SER A 792 -18.87 33.52 23.68
N ASP A 793 -19.90 33.99 23.01
CA ASP A 793 -21.22 34.29 23.62
C ASP A 793 -22.21 33.13 23.46
N SER A 794 -21.89 32.14 22.61
CA SER A 794 -22.78 31.01 22.30
C SER A 794 -22.07 29.65 22.38
N ILE A 795 -22.78 28.62 22.87
CA ILE A 795 -22.24 27.23 22.98
C ILE A 795 -23.23 26.19 22.47
N LEU A 796 -22.71 25.26 21.69
CA LEU A 796 -23.32 23.99 21.32
C LEU A 796 -22.65 22.88 22.12
N ALA A 797 -23.39 22.23 23.05
CA ALA A 797 -22.86 21.12 23.84
C ALA A 797 -23.60 19.81 23.55
N LEU A 798 -22.84 18.75 23.24
CA LEU A 798 -23.36 17.43 22.94
C LEU A 798 -22.87 16.41 23.98
N ALA A 799 -23.83 15.61 24.51
CA ALA A 799 -23.54 14.49 25.39
C ALA A 799 -24.50 13.33 25.08
N PRO A 800 -24.10 12.40 24.21
CA PRO A 800 -24.92 11.24 23.83
C PRO A 800 -25.18 10.30 25.00
N ALA A 801 -26.15 9.37 24.86
CA ALA A 801 -26.49 8.40 25.87
C ALA A 801 -25.47 7.26 25.87
N ASN A 802 -24.37 7.42 26.58
CA ASN A 802 -23.34 6.38 26.68
C ASN A 802 -23.30 5.79 28.07
N ALA A 803 -23.45 4.44 28.18
CA ALA A 803 -23.47 3.72 29.46
C ALA A 803 -22.14 3.78 30.24
N ARG A 804 -21.02 4.08 29.58
CA ARG A 804 -19.69 4.17 30.17
C ARG A 804 -19.35 5.54 30.75
N LEU A 805 -19.97 6.61 30.23
CA LEU A 805 -19.75 8.01 30.67
C LEU A 805 -20.99 8.53 31.38
N ARG A 806 -20.96 8.52 32.71
CA ARG A 806 -22.13 8.84 33.55
C ARG A 806 -22.30 10.33 33.76
N PHE A 807 -21.26 11.14 33.64
CA PHE A 807 -21.25 12.54 34.05
C PHE A 807 -21.21 13.53 32.86
N THR A 808 -21.16 13.08 31.61
CA THR A 808 -21.07 13.94 30.42
C THR A 808 -22.26 14.91 30.29
N GLN A 809 -23.48 14.44 30.60
CA GLN A 809 -24.67 15.31 30.62
C GLN A 809 -24.61 16.34 31.75
N GLN A 810 -24.07 15.98 32.92
CA GLN A 810 -23.84 16.90 34.04
C GLN A 810 -22.80 17.95 33.67
N GLU A 811 -21.72 17.54 32.99
CA GLU A 811 -20.70 18.41 32.45
C GLU A 811 -21.32 19.44 31.52
N SER A 812 -22.05 18.99 30.49
CA SER A 812 -22.69 19.86 29.50
C SER A 812 -23.68 20.86 30.15
N ARG A 813 -24.46 20.42 31.15
CA ARG A 813 -25.35 21.32 31.91
C ARG A 813 -24.57 22.32 32.76
N SER A 814 -23.48 21.91 33.39
CA SER A 814 -22.65 22.76 34.22
C SER A 814 -22.01 23.89 33.42
N ILE A 815 -21.46 23.58 32.24
CA ILE A 815 -20.79 24.60 31.41
C ILE A 815 -21.75 25.54 30.70
N SER A 816 -22.96 25.13 30.37
CA SER A 816 -23.96 25.95 29.70
C SER A 816 -24.36 27.19 30.55
N THR A 817 -24.19 27.14 31.88
CA THR A 817 -24.45 28.25 32.77
C THR A 817 -23.59 29.49 32.53
N PHE A 818 -22.43 29.30 31.87
CA PHE A 818 -21.53 30.40 31.50
C PHE A 818 -21.93 31.10 30.20
N PHE A 819 -22.94 30.57 29.48
CA PHE A 819 -23.43 31.11 28.19
C PHE A 819 -24.91 31.47 28.27
N PRO A 820 -25.28 32.51 29.05
CA PRO A 820 -26.68 32.80 29.30
C PRO A 820 -27.45 33.34 28.09
N ARG A 821 -26.75 33.88 27.10
CA ARG A 821 -27.38 34.46 25.92
C ARG A 821 -27.81 33.39 24.89
N GLN A 822 -26.94 32.43 24.57
CA GLN A 822 -27.25 31.40 23.60
C GLN A 822 -26.55 30.11 23.99
N HIS A 823 -27.33 29.10 24.34
CA HIS A 823 -26.80 27.73 24.55
C HIS A 823 -27.78 26.70 24.01
N THR A 824 -27.24 25.70 23.34
CA THR A 824 -27.99 24.52 22.91
C THR A 824 -27.36 23.28 23.51
N LEU A 825 -28.18 22.52 24.23
CA LEU A 825 -27.80 21.25 24.85
C LEU A 825 -28.48 20.11 24.12
N LEU A 826 -27.70 19.30 23.45
CA LEU A 826 -28.12 18.05 22.84
C LEU A 826 -27.66 16.90 23.75
N LEU A 827 -28.62 16.37 24.53
CA LEU A 827 -28.36 15.37 25.56
C LEU A 827 -29.08 14.05 25.21
N GLY A 828 -28.41 12.94 25.50
CA GLY A 828 -28.93 11.59 25.21
C GLY A 828 -29.27 11.43 23.73
N ALA A 829 -30.43 10.84 23.45
CA ALA A 829 -30.85 10.55 22.05
C ALA A 829 -30.95 11.76 21.12
N ARG A 830 -30.85 12.98 21.64
CA ARG A 830 -30.84 14.22 20.83
C ARG A 830 -29.43 14.60 20.35
N ALA A 831 -28.40 14.00 20.89
CA ALA A 831 -27.01 14.28 20.51
C ALA A 831 -26.62 13.50 19.23
N THR A 832 -27.42 13.65 18.16
CA THR A 832 -27.23 12.95 16.90
C THR A 832 -26.19 13.63 16.03
N GLU A 833 -25.63 12.89 15.11
CA GLU A 833 -24.65 13.38 14.14
C GLU A 833 -25.27 14.42 13.19
N SER A 834 -26.51 14.20 12.71
CA SER A 834 -27.22 15.18 11.89
C SER A 834 -27.46 16.48 12.66
N SER A 835 -27.82 16.40 13.95
CA SER A 835 -28.02 17.59 14.79
C SER A 835 -26.71 18.39 14.91
N PHE A 836 -25.58 17.69 15.07
CA PHE A 836 -24.28 18.34 15.11
C PHE A 836 -23.95 19.03 13.78
N LYS A 837 -24.02 18.31 12.66
CA LYS A 837 -23.70 18.85 11.34
C LYS A 837 -24.55 20.08 10.97
N ASN A 838 -25.81 20.09 11.33
CA ASN A 838 -26.73 21.19 11.05
C ASN A 838 -26.50 22.43 11.92
N LEU A 839 -26.00 22.26 13.14
CA LEU A 839 -25.91 23.35 14.12
C LEU A 839 -24.48 23.86 14.34
N ALA A 840 -23.45 23.03 14.11
CA ALA A 840 -22.07 23.34 14.49
C ALA A 840 -21.52 24.65 13.89
N GLY A 841 -21.95 25.03 12.67
CA GLY A 841 -21.56 26.29 12.03
C GLY A 841 -22.15 27.55 12.65
N GLN A 842 -23.05 27.47 13.66
CA GLN A 842 -23.83 28.61 14.20
C GLN A 842 -23.33 29.05 15.58
N TYR A 843 -22.37 28.39 16.18
CA TYR A 843 -21.94 28.62 17.57
C TYR A 843 -20.47 29.01 17.66
N ASP A 844 -20.16 29.88 18.64
CA ASP A 844 -18.79 30.34 18.93
C ASP A 844 -17.98 29.27 19.67
N VAL A 845 -18.62 28.38 20.41
CA VAL A 845 -18.01 27.31 21.17
C VAL A 845 -18.75 25.99 20.90
N ILE A 846 -18.01 24.94 20.64
CA ILE A 846 -18.52 23.58 20.50
C ILE A 846 -17.91 22.73 21.63
N HIS A 847 -18.75 21.95 22.31
CA HIS A 847 -18.32 21.06 23.38
C HIS A 847 -18.87 19.66 23.11
N LEU A 848 -17.97 18.69 22.88
CA LEU A 848 -18.29 17.29 22.64
C LEU A 848 -17.88 16.46 23.85
N ALA A 849 -18.84 16.08 24.69
CA ALA A 849 -18.63 15.21 25.83
C ALA A 849 -19.05 13.78 25.50
N THR A 850 -18.15 13.05 24.86
CA THR A 850 -18.43 11.73 24.30
C THR A 850 -17.18 10.86 24.23
N HIS A 851 -17.26 9.65 23.68
CA HIS A 851 -16.09 8.82 23.37
C HIS A 851 -15.48 9.18 22.00
N GLY A 852 -14.15 9.26 21.97
CA GLY A 852 -13.39 9.18 20.72
C GLY A 852 -13.11 7.73 20.36
N TYR A 853 -12.96 7.44 19.11
CA TYR A 853 -12.44 6.18 18.63
C TYR A 853 -11.36 6.44 17.56
N PHE A 854 -10.40 5.54 17.54
CA PHE A 854 -9.26 5.65 16.64
C PHE A 854 -9.18 4.43 15.72
N ASN A 855 -9.14 4.69 14.40
CA ASN A 855 -8.91 3.67 13.40
C ASN A 855 -7.44 3.69 12.98
N LYS A 856 -6.67 2.70 13.43
CA LYS A 856 -5.23 2.59 13.15
C LYS A 856 -4.91 2.35 11.68
N LEU A 857 -5.82 1.72 10.94
CA LEU A 857 -5.62 1.35 9.54
C LEU A 857 -5.94 2.52 8.60
N ASN A 858 -6.91 3.34 8.99
CA ASN A 858 -7.30 4.53 8.24
C ASN A 858 -7.63 5.67 9.21
N PRO A 859 -6.69 6.59 9.50
CA PRO A 859 -6.92 7.70 10.41
C PRO A 859 -8.09 8.62 10.04
N LEU A 860 -8.49 8.64 8.76
CA LEU A 860 -9.66 9.41 8.30
C LEU A 860 -10.99 8.84 8.82
N LEU A 861 -11.01 7.57 9.20
CA LEU A 861 -12.15 6.90 9.84
C LEU A 861 -12.08 6.94 11.37
N SER A 862 -11.13 7.65 11.96
CA SER A 862 -11.13 8.01 13.38
C SER A 862 -12.13 9.13 13.63
N GLY A 863 -12.72 9.21 14.83
CA GLY A 863 -13.74 10.21 15.08
C GLY A 863 -14.26 10.21 16.50
N VAL A 864 -15.42 10.80 16.68
CA VAL A 864 -16.16 10.83 17.94
C VAL A 864 -17.53 10.17 17.77
N LEU A 865 -18.00 9.53 18.86
CA LEU A 865 -19.28 8.81 18.85
C LEU A 865 -20.41 9.76 19.24
N LEU A 866 -21.40 9.88 18.36
CA LEU A 866 -22.67 10.55 18.61
C LEU A 866 -23.81 9.53 18.53
N GLU A 867 -25.05 9.96 18.69
CA GLU A 867 -26.19 9.07 18.47
C GLU A 867 -26.44 8.91 16.97
N PRO A 868 -26.75 7.70 16.51
CA PRO A 868 -27.16 7.50 15.12
C PRO A 868 -28.56 8.08 14.88
N ASP A 869 -28.86 8.38 13.62
CA ASP A 869 -30.18 8.79 13.15
C ASP A 869 -30.46 8.22 11.75
N ASP A 870 -31.58 8.59 11.14
CA ASP A 870 -32.00 8.04 9.85
C ASP A 870 -31.04 8.38 8.69
N GLN A 871 -30.12 9.33 8.89
CA GLN A 871 -29.21 9.83 7.84
C GLN A 871 -27.73 9.48 8.11
N ASN A 872 -27.38 9.25 9.39
CA ASN A 872 -25.99 9.08 9.81
C ASN A 872 -25.88 7.96 10.86
N ASP A 873 -24.72 7.31 10.89
CA ASP A 873 -24.45 6.14 11.74
C ASP A 873 -24.04 6.50 13.19
N GLY A 874 -23.91 7.78 13.50
CA GLY A 874 -23.48 8.26 14.81
C GLY A 874 -21.97 8.28 14.99
N ARG A 875 -21.21 8.09 13.94
CA ARG A 875 -19.74 8.19 13.94
C ARG A 875 -19.32 9.46 13.20
N LEU A 876 -19.09 10.52 13.90
CA LEU A 876 -18.56 11.75 13.29
C LEU A 876 -17.07 11.55 13.03
N GLU A 877 -16.73 11.17 11.81
CA GLU A 877 -15.39 10.81 11.41
C GLU A 877 -14.55 12.01 10.93
N VAL A 878 -13.22 11.86 10.97
CA VAL A 878 -12.26 12.89 10.55
C VAL A 878 -12.58 13.41 9.16
N HIS A 879 -12.88 12.54 8.21
CA HIS A 879 -13.22 12.93 6.84
C HIS A 879 -14.53 13.76 6.76
N GLU A 880 -15.49 13.52 7.63
CA GLU A 880 -16.74 14.28 7.70
C GLU A 880 -16.56 15.63 8.38
N ILE A 881 -15.69 15.68 9.40
CA ILE A 881 -15.34 16.94 10.08
C ILE A 881 -14.67 17.91 9.09
N PHE A 882 -13.85 17.41 8.17
CA PHE A 882 -13.23 18.23 7.13
C PHE A 882 -14.24 18.94 6.20
N GLU A 883 -15.45 18.44 6.10
CA GLU A 883 -16.50 19.04 5.28
C GLU A 883 -17.29 20.14 5.99
N LEU A 884 -17.11 20.26 7.29
CA LEU A 884 -17.81 21.24 8.08
C LEU A 884 -17.20 22.64 7.89
N GLN A 885 -18.05 23.65 7.95
CA GLN A 885 -17.63 25.04 8.02
C GLN A 885 -17.96 25.55 9.43
N LEU A 886 -16.95 25.54 10.30
CA LEU A 886 -17.11 25.95 11.68
C LEU A 886 -16.74 27.46 11.82
N HIS A 887 -17.57 28.19 12.55
CA HIS A 887 -17.27 29.53 13.02
C HIS A 887 -16.86 29.51 14.50
N ALA A 888 -16.76 28.33 15.06
CA ALA A 888 -16.41 28.13 16.46
C ALA A 888 -14.98 28.55 16.75
N GLN A 889 -14.80 29.44 17.72
CA GLN A 889 -13.49 29.87 18.21
C GLN A 889 -12.77 28.79 19.03
N LEU A 890 -13.54 27.84 19.57
CA LEU A 890 -13.06 26.75 20.37
C LEU A 890 -13.91 25.51 20.15
N VAL A 891 -13.28 24.42 19.84
CA VAL A 891 -13.86 23.07 19.95
C VAL A 891 -13.24 22.36 21.14
N THR A 892 -14.06 21.87 22.06
CA THR A 892 -13.62 21.06 23.21
C THR A 892 -14.01 19.62 22.98
N LEU A 893 -13.01 18.76 22.96
CA LEU A 893 -13.15 17.31 22.91
C LEU A 893 -12.96 16.76 24.31
N SER A 894 -14.02 16.84 25.15
CA SER A 894 -14.05 16.20 26.47
C SER A 894 -14.44 14.75 26.29
N ALA A 895 -13.62 14.03 25.55
CA ALA A 895 -13.87 12.68 25.15
C ALA A 895 -12.72 11.78 25.64
N CYS A 896 -13.07 10.68 26.24
CA CYS A 896 -12.09 9.68 26.59
C CYS A 896 -11.42 9.15 25.32
N ASP A 897 -10.07 9.15 25.32
CA ASP A 897 -9.26 8.58 24.23
C ASP A 897 -9.31 9.28 22.85
N THR A 898 -9.58 10.59 22.81
CA THR A 898 -9.51 11.36 21.54
C THR A 898 -8.10 11.46 20.97
N ALA A 899 -7.11 11.12 21.77
CA ALA A 899 -5.72 11.21 21.39
C ALA A 899 -5.02 9.86 21.23
N LEU A 900 -5.53 8.74 21.78
CA LEU A 900 -4.75 7.50 21.81
C LEU A 900 -5.63 6.27 22.03
N GLY A 901 -5.74 5.40 21.06
CA GLY A 901 -6.31 4.07 21.22
C GLY A 901 -5.56 3.25 22.29
N SER A 902 -6.33 2.64 23.22
CA SER A 902 -5.82 1.71 24.22
C SER A 902 -5.33 0.43 23.54
N GLY A 903 -4.05 0.32 23.26
CA GLY A 903 -3.52 -0.96 22.82
C GLY A 903 -2.11 -0.89 22.27
N TYR A 904 -1.19 -1.53 22.95
CA TYR A 904 0.16 -1.90 22.59
C TYR A 904 0.94 -0.96 21.67
N PHE A 905 1.86 -0.23 22.27
CA PHE A 905 2.76 0.76 21.67
C PHE A 905 3.73 0.24 20.59
N ALA A 906 3.74 -1.04 20.28
CA ALA A 906 4.72 -1.64 19.37
C ALA A 906 4.46 -1.37 17.89
N GLU A 907 3.27 -0.87 17.50
CA GLU A 907 2.86 -0.74 16.10
C GLU A 907 2.27 0.64 15.73
N VAL A 908 2.47 1.67 16.57
CA VAL A 908 1.91 3.00 16.30
C VAL A 908 2.87 3.78 15.40
N PRO A 909 2.43 4.24 14.22
CA PRO A 909 3.19 5.19 13.43
C PRO A 909 3.49 6.45 14.22
N ALA A 910 4.63 7.06 13.97
CA ALA A 910 5.23 8.10 14.78
C ALA A 910 4.38 9.37 14.97
N GLY A 911 3.42 9.34 15.90
CA GLY A 911 2.80 10.55 16.46
C GLY A 911 1.78 11.30 15.61
N ASP A 912 1.43 10.83 14.42
CA ASP A 912 0.46 11.49 13.53
C ASP A 912 -1.01 11.29 13.97
N ASP A 913 -1.27 10.41 14.90
CA ASP A 913 -2.60 9.96 15.30
C ASP A 913 -3.38 11.00 16.13
N ILE A 914 -2.72 11.66 17.09
CA ILE A 914 -3.30 12.78 17.87
C ILE A 914 -3.66 13.94 16.94
N VAL A 915 -2.93 14.04 15.87
CA VAL A 915 -3.00 15.13 14.94
C VAL A 915 -4.22 15.02 14.02
N GLY A 916 -4.74 13.81 13.76
CA GLY A 916 -5.84 13.61 12.84
C GLY A 916 -7.13 14.34 13.25
N LEU A 917 -7.68 14.03 14.42
CA LEU A 917 -8.97 14.60 14.86
C LEU A 917 -8.87 16.10 15.21
N THR A 918 -7.80 16.50 15.92
CA THR A 918 -7.58 17.91 16.24
C THR A 918 -7.32 18.74 14.99
N ARG A 919 -6.57 18.22 14.03
CA ARG A 919 -6.34 18.84 12.72
C ARG A 919 -7.66 19.02 11.96
N ALA A 920 -8.54 18.02 12.00
CA ALA A 920 -9.82 18.10 11.29
C ALA A 920 -10.66 19.29 11.77
N PHE A 921 -10.77 19.52 13.08
CA PHE A 921 -11.49 20.67 13.61
C PHE A 921 -10.79 22.02 13.35
N LEU A 922 -9.45 22.05 13.42
CA LEU A 922 -8.70 23.24 13.03
C LEU A 922 -8.96 23.58 11.55
N PHE A 923 -8.97 22.55 10.73
CA PHE A 923 -9.26 22.68 9.30
C PHE A 923 -10.69 23.14 9.02
N ALA A 924 -11.67 22.58 9.73
CA ALA A 924 -13.07 22.94 9.59
C ALA A 924 -13.34 24.42 9.94
N GLY A 925 -12.32 25.16 10.44
CA GLY A 925 -12.36 26.59 10.70
C GLY A 925 -12.23 27.00 12.16
N SER A 926 -12.11 26.05 13.11
CA SER A 926 -11.89 26.40 14.51
C SER A 926 -10.42 26.74 14.77
N PRO A 927 -10.05 27.92 15.25
CA PRO A 927 -8.66 28.29 15.50
C PRO A 927 -8.04 27.55 16.68
N SER A 928 -8.85 26.94 17.54
CA SER A 928 -8.36 26.27 18.76
C SER A 928 -9.19 25.02 19.07
N VAL A 929 -8.51 23.96 19.47
CA VAL A 929 -9.12 22.70 19.94
C VAL A 929 -8.55 22.35 21.30
N LEU A 930 -9.41 22.14 22.29
CA LEU A 930 -9.04 21.55 23.58
C LEU A 930 -9.27 20.04 23.52
N ALA A 931 -8.23 19.28 23.62
CA ALA A 931 -8.25 17.80 23.51
C ALA A 931 -7.57 17.14 24.71
N THR A 932 -7.65 15.81 24.81
CA THR A 932 -7.05 15.02 25.87
C THR A 932 -6.03 14.00 25.35
N LEU A 933 -4.92 13.83 26.07
CA LEU A 933 -3.84 12.89 25.75
C LEU A 933 -4.12 11.45 26.23
N TRP A 934 -5.05 11.23 27.11
CA TRP A 934 -5.52 9.94 27.62
C TRP A 934 -6.92 10.06 28.21
N GLU A 935 -7.52 8.92 28.53
CA GLU A 935 -8.82 8.82 29.17
C GLU A 935 -8.83 9.50 30.55
N VAL A 936 -9.61 10.54 30.70
CA VAL A 936 -9.72 11.32 31.93
C VAL A 936 -10.86 10.76 32.80
N ASN A 937 -10.69 10.83 34.09
CA ASN A 937 -11.78 10.47 35.02
C ASN A 937 -12.99 11.37 34.81
N ASP A 938 -14.14 10.76 34.48
CA ASP A 938 -15.38 11.41 34.07
C ASP A 938 -15.86 12.47 35.10
N LEU A 939 -15.75 12.16 36.42
CA LEU A 939 -16.11 13.10 37.46
C LEU A 939 -15.16 14.29 37.61
N SER A 940 -13.84 14.07 37.38
CA SER A 940 -12.86 15.16 37.42
C SER A 940 -12.98 16.09 36.20
N ALA A 941 -13.40 15.54 35.07
CA ALA A 941 -13.63 16.30 33.85
C ALA A 941 -14.71 17.36 34.06
N VAL A 942 -15.82 17.03 34.74
CA VAL A 942 -16.88 18.01 35.08
C VAL A 942 -16.29 19.21 35.81
N GLY A 943 -15.47 18.98 36.84
CA GLY A 943 -14.86 20.07 37.65
C GLY A 943 -13.85 20.87 36.84
N THR A 944 -13.05 20.22 36.00
CA THR A 944 -12.04 20.83 35.18
C THR A 944 -12.72 21.71 34.11
N MET A 945 -13.73 21.21 33.41
CA MET A 945 -14.46 21.94 32.37
C MET A 945 -15.24 23.11 32.98
N HIS A 946 -15.93 22.90 34.11
CA HIS A 946 -16.60 23.99 34.83
C HIS A 946 -15.64 25.15 35.18
N SER A 947 -14.45 24.79 35.72
CA SER A 947 -13.41 25.77 36.04
C SER A 947 -12.85 26.46 34.82
N PHE A 948 -12.60 25.70 33.76
CA PHE A 948 -12.07 26.21 32.48
C PHE A 948 -13.04 27.22 31.85
N TYR A 949 -14.29 26.84 31.67
CA TYR A 949 -15.30 27.75 31.08
C TYR A 949 -15.59 28.96 31.97
N GLY A 950 -15.48 28.82 33.28
CA GLY A 950 -15.58 29.95 34.21
C GLY A 950 -14.43 30.98 34.10
N GLN A 951 -13.31 30.60 33.47
CA GLN A 951 -12.19 31.51 33.16
C GLN A 951 -12.26 32.07 31.74
N LEU A 952 -12.95 31.41 30.79
CA LEU A 952 -13.21 31.93 29.45
C LEU A 952 -13.94 33.30 29.56
N GLY A 953 -13.55 34.25 28.76
CA GLY A 953 -14.07 35.62 28.84
C GLY A 953 -13.35 36.55 29.84
N LYS A 954 -12.60 35.97 30.81
CA LYS A 954 -11.68 36.69 31.69
C LYS A 954 -10.24 36.56 31.25
N ARG A 955 -9.94 35.51 30.50
CA ARG A 955 -8.60 35.13 30.00
C ARG A 955 -8.76 34.57 28.60
N ASP A 956 -7.67 34.55 27.85
CA ASP A 956 -7.58 33.75 26.63
C ASP A 956 -7.62 32.24 26.96
N LYS A 957 -7.93 31.45 25.95
CA LYS A 957 -8.20 30.02 26.08
C LYS A 957 -7.07 29.24 26.76
N ALA A 958 -5.83 29.47 26.32
CA ALA A 958 -4.67 28.75 26.86
C ALA A 958 -4.33 29.21 28.29
N SER A 959 -4.46 30.49 28.58
CA SER A 959 -4.29 31.03 29.94
C SER A 959 -5.36 30.53 30.90
N ALA A 960 -6.60 30.33 30.42
CA ALA A 960 -7.68 29.74 31.21
C ALA A 960 -7.34 28.28 31.58
N LEU A 961 -6.88 27.48 30.60
CA LEU A 961 -6.47 26.11 30.85
C LEU A 961 -5.27 26.04 31.83
N ALA A 962 -4.20 26.81 31.58
CA ALA A 962 -3.01 26.83 32.42
C ALA A 962 -3.36 27.20 33.89
N LYS A 963 -4.30 28.15 34.10
CA LYS A 963 -4.77 28.52 35.44
C LYS A 963 -5.43 27.32 36.15
N VAL A 964 -6.33 26.62 35.45
CA VAL A 964 -7.03 25.45 36.01
C VAL A 964 -6.04 24.34 36.34
N GLN A 965 -5.10 24.07 35.46
CA GLN A 965 -4.05 23.06 35.70
C GLN A 965 -3.17 23.39 36.90
N ARG A 966 -2.76 24.67 37.06
CA ARG A 966 -2.04 25.18 38.24
C ARG A 966 -2.84 25.03 39.53
N GLU A 967 -4.12 25.41 39.54
CA GLU A 967 -4.99 25.26 40.73
C GLU A 967 -5.17 23.80 41.12
N MET A 968 -5.38 22.91 40.15
CA MET A 968 -5.58 21.47 40.38
C MET A 968 -4.35 20.81 41.01
N HIS A 969 -3.14 21.08 40.45
CA HIS A 969 -1.93 20.46 40.98
C HIS A 969 -1.50 21.00 42.34
N MET A 970 -1.84 22.29 42.68
CA MET A 970 -1.52 22.88 43.98
C MET A 970 -2.48 22.46 45.09
N HIS A 971 -3.75 22.27 44.77
CA HIS A 971 -4.81 22.14 45.79
C HIS A 971 -5.79 21.02 45.46
N GLY A 972 -6.20 20.28 46.47
CA GLY A 972 -7.36 19.43 46.42
C GLY A 972 -7.12 17.95 46.12
N ARG A 973 -8.24 17.25 45.84
CA ARG A 973 -8.33 15.80 45.61
C ARG A 973 -7.65 15.36 44.30
N TYR A 974 -7.55 16.23 43.31
CA TYR A 974 -7.13 15.94 41.95
C TYR A 974 -5.73 16.47 41.66
N ARG A 975 -4.79 16.42 42.63
CA ARG A 975 -3.41 16.90 42.45
C ARG A 975 -2.57 16.10 41.49
N HIS A 976 -2.88 14.82 41.31
CA HIS A 976 -2.12 13.93 40.45
C HIS A 976 -2.27 14.33 38.98
N PRO A 977 -1.20 14.32 38.12
CA PRO A 977 -1.24 14.76 36.72
C PRO A 977 -2.26 14.00 35.87
N TYR A 978 -2.65 12.80 36.26
CA TYR A 978 -3.71 12.06 35.60
C TYR A 978 -4.97 12.89 35.34
N TYR A 979 -5.34 13.73 36.28
CA TYR A 979 -6.59 14.49 36.24
C TYR A 979 -6.54 15.78 35.43
N TRP A 980 -5.36 16.38 35.23
CA TRP A 980 -5.25 17.72 34.64
C TRP A 980 -4.23 17.81 33.48
N ALA A 981 -3.17 16.99 33.47
CA ALA A 981 -2.11 17.08 32.45
C ALA A 981 -2.51 16.44 31.11
N ALA A 982 -3.64 15.73 31.11
CA ALA A 982 -4.21 15.19 29.88
C ALA A 982 -4.67 16.29 28.93
N PHE A 983 -5.19 17.38 29.46
CA PHE A 983 -5.78 18.47 28.65
C PHE A 983 -4.71 19.30 27.96
N VAL A 984 -4.82 19.43 26.64
CA VAL A 984 -3.92 20.19 25.78
C VAL A 984 -4.69 21.14 24.88
N MET A 985 -4.19 22.37 24.74
CA MET A 985 -4.73 23.34 23.81
C MET A 985 -3.97 23.25 22.49
N VAL A 986 -4.64 22.83 21.42
CA VAL A 986 -4.07 22.71 20.07
C VAL A 986 -4.58 23.88 19.22
N GLY A 987 -3.67 24.52 18.46
CA GLY A 987 -4.00 25.69 17.67
C GLY A 987 -3.64 27.01 18.38
N ARG A 988 -4.39 28.08 18.09
CA ARG A 988 -4.11 29.41 18.65
C ARG A 988 -4.44 29.48 20.13
N MET A 989 -3.57 30.13 20.88
CA MET A 989 -3.77 30.31 22.33
C MET A 989 -4.81 31.37 22.70
N ASN A 990 -5.01 32.33 21.80
CA ASN A 990 -5.88 33.50 22.02
C ASN A 990 -7.35 33.20 21.78
#